data_e1efbf6c81b6084108823f22a0648326
#
_entry.id   e1efbf6c81b6084108823f22a0648326
#
_cell.length_a   1.000
_cell.length_b   1.000
_cell.length_c   1.000
_cell.angle_alpha   90.00
_cell.angle_beta   90.00
_cell.angle_gamma   90.00
#
_symmetry.space_group_name_H-M   'P 1'
#
loop_
_entity.id
_entity.type
_entity.pdbx_description
1 polymer ?
#
loop_
_entity_poly.entity_id
_entity_poly.type
_entity_poly.pdbx_seq_one_letter_code
_entity_poly.pdbx_strand_id
1 'polypeptide(L)'
;MSRKQLALFESSLVRQALIDSFKKLSPRAQWRNPVMFIVWVGSLLTTLIAVAIAAGKLPGEALFTGAISLWLWFTVLFANFAEALAEGRSKAQANSLKGVKKTAFARKLRAPTHDAQVDHVPATDLRKGDIVLVEAGDIIPCDGEVLEGGASVDESAITGESAPVIRESGGDFASVTGGTRILSDWLVIQCSVNPGETFLDRMIAMVESAERRKTPNEIALTILLVALTIVFLLATATLYPFSLYGGTPVSVTVLVALLVCLIPTTIGGLLSAIGVAGMSRMLGANVIATSGRAVEAAGDVDVLLLDKTGTITLGNRQASAFLPAPGVDEKTLADAAQLASLADETPEGRSIVVLAKQRFNLRERDVQSLQATFVPFTAQTRMSGINVQNRMIRKGSVDAIRRHVEANGGQFPAQVDTLLEGVARTGGTPLVVAEGAQVLGVIALKDIVKGGIKERFTQLRKMGIKTVMITGDNRLTAAAIAAEAGVDDFLSEATPEAKLALIRQYQAEGRLVAMTGDGTNDAPALAQADVAVAMNSGTQAAKEAGNMVDLDSNPTKLIEVVHIGKQMLMTRGSLTTFSIANDVAKYFAIIPAAFAATYPQLNALNVMHLHSPASAILSAVIFNALIIVFLIPLALKGVSYKPLAAAAMLRRNLWIYGLGGLVVPFIGIKLIDLLLTLFGLV
;
A
#
# COMPACT_ATOMS: atom_id res chain seq x y z
N MET A 1 -16.78 1.09 -9.82
CA MET A 1 -15.88 0.68 -10.92
C MET A 1 -14.47 0.62 -10.36
N SER A 2 -13.83 -0.56 -10.38
CA SER A 2 -12.42 -0.66 -10.04
C SER A 2 -11.62 0.28 -10.92
N ARG A 3 -10.62 0.99 -10.36
CA ARG A 3 -9.69 1.77 -11.17
C ARG A 3 -9.07 0.86 -12.22
N LYS A 4 -9.17 1.24 -13.50
CA LYS A 4 -8.48 0.50 -14.56
C LYS A 4 -7.00 0.48 -14.23
N GLN A 5 -6.45 -0.70 -14.02
CA GLN A 5 -5.00 -0.86 -13.98
C GLN A 5 -4.48 -0.52 -15.38
N LEU A 6 -3.65 0.54 -15.45
CA LEU A 6 -2.97 0.89 -16.69
C LEU A 6 -1.95 -0.20 -17.03
N ALA A 7 -1.92 -0.61 -18.28
CA ALA A 7 -0.89 -1.52 -18.77
C ALA A 7 0.49 -0.87 -18.56
N LEU A 8 1.50 -1.68 -18.27
CA LEU A 8 2.87 -1.20 -18.00
C LEU A 8 3.42 -0.36 -19.15
N PHE A 9 3.12 -0.74 -20.40
CA PHE A 9 3.56 -0.09 -21.63
C PHE A 9 2.37 0.40 -22.46
N GLU A 10 1.46 1.14 -21.83
CA GLU A 10 0.39 1.78 -22.57
C GLU A 10 0.96 2.82 -23.54
N SER A 11 0.46 2.84 -24.79
CA SER A 11 1.02 3.66 -25.87
C SER A 11 1.06 5.16 -25.55
N SER A 12 0.07 5.68 -24.86
CA SER A 12 0.04 7.09 -24.46
C SER A 12 1.10 7.41 -23.41
N LEU A 13 1.33 6.52 -22.43
CA LEU A 13 2.35 6.67 -21.40
C LEU A 13 3.76 6.57 -22.00
N VAL A 14 3.99 5.61 -22.90
CA VAL A 14 5.28 5.43 -23.59
C VAL A 14 5.61 6.65 -24.44
N ARG A 15 4.63 7.18 -25.19
CA ARG A 15 4.82 8.39 -26.02
C ARG A 15 5.21 9.59 -25.16
N GLN A 16 4.50 9.83 -24.07
CA GLN A 16 4.80 10.95 -23.16
C GLN A 16 6.15 10.76 -22.48
N ALA A 17 6.49 9.54 -22.09
CA ALA A 17 7.79 9.23 -21.50
C ALA A 17 8.94 9.46 -22.47
N LEU A 18 8.78 9.14 -23.75
CA LEU A 18 9.78 9.44 -24.79
C LEU A 18 9.99 10.95 -24.94
N ILE A 19 8.93 11.73 -24.95
CA ILE A 19 9.03 13.19 -25.02
C ILE A 19 9.74 13.73 -23.77
N ASP A 20 9.36 13.29 -22.60
CA ASP A 20 9.93 13.74 -21.33
C ASP A 20 11.38 13.31 -21.16
N SER A 21 11.80 12.17 -21.74
CA SER A 21 13.20 11.73 -21.69
C SER A 21 14.13 12.74 -22.38
N PHE A 22 13.70 13.34 -23.48
CA PHE A 22 14.44 14.42 -24.15
C PHE A 22 14.42 15.73 -23.34
N LYS A 23 13.31 16.07 -22.70
CA LYS A 23 13.21 17.26 -21.85
C LYS A 23 14.12 17.16 -20.60
N LYS A 24 14.34 15.96 -20.10
CA LYS A 24 15.21 15.70 -18.93
C LYS A 24 16.70 15.77 -19.27
N LEU A 25 17.10 15.99 -20.51
CA LEU A 25 18.51 16.18 -20.89
C LEU A 25 19.11 17.51 -20.40
N SER A 26 18.33 18.40 -19.81
CA SER A 26 18.84 19.65 -19.26
C SER A 26 19.87 19.40 -18.14
N PRO A 27 20.93 20.22 -18.02
CA PRO A 27 21.93 20.02 -16.97
C PRO A 27 21.34 20.05 -15.56
N ARG A 28 20.31 20.85 -15.32
CA ARG A 28 19.63 20.95 -14.02
C ARG A 28 18.95 19.63 -13.64
N ALA A 29 18.29 18.97 -14.60
CA ALA A 29 17.64 17.69 -14.36
C ALA A 29 18.67 16.58 -14.10
N GLN A 30 19.77 16.58 -14.83
CA GLN A 30 20.83 15.57 -14.69
C GLN A 30 21.64 15.74 -13.40
N TRP A 31 21.83 16.96 -12.91
CA TRP A 31 22.53 17.23 -11.67
C TRP A 31 21.94 16.51 -10.45
N ARG A 32 20.65 16.24 -10.47
CA ARG A 32 19.93 15.54 -9.40
C ARG A 32 20.36 14.09 -9.24
N ASN A 33 20.92 13.49 -10.28
CA ASN A 33 21.44 12.13 -10.28
C ASN A 33 22.95 12.18 -10.59
N PRO A 34 23.82 12.14 -9.57
CA PRO A 34 25.26 12.32 -9.77
C PRO A 34 25.89 11.31 -10.71
N VAL A 35 25.47 10.05 -10.66
CA VAL A 35 26.01 8.99 -11.54
C VAL A 35 25.66 9.29 -12.99
N MET A 36 24.41 9.59 -13.28
CA MET A 36 23.96 9.90 -14.63
C MET A 36 24.49 11.25 -15.12
N PHE A 37 24.75 12.19 -14.21
CA PHE A 37 25.39 13.44 -14.55
C PHE A 37 26.80 13.24 -15.13
N ILE A 38 27.58 12.34 -14.55
CA ILE A 38 28.90 11.96 -15.07
C ILE A 38 28.78 11.36 -16.47
N VAL A 39 27.80 10.51 -16.70
CA VAL A 39 27.51 9.95 -18.05
C VAL A 39 27.14 11.08 -19.03
N TRP A 40 26.33 12.03 -18.60
CA TRP A 40 25.95 13.19 -19.41
C TRP A 40 27.14 14.04 -19.79
N VAL A 41 28.03 14.33 -18.84
CA VAL A 41 29.29 15.07 -19.09
C VAL A 41 30.18 14.29 -20.05
N GLY A 42 30.30 12.98 -19.86
CA GLY A 42 31.03 12.11 -20.78
C GLY A 42 30.45 12.08 -22.17
N SER A 43 29.15 12.09 -22.30
CA SER A 43 28.42 12.16 -23.58
C SER A 43 28.72 13.48 -24.29
N LEU A 44 28.68 14.59 -23.58
CA LEU A 44 29.01 15.92 -24.12
C LEU A 44 30.44 15.99 -24.57
N LEU A 45 31.38 15.55 -23.74
CA LEU A 45 32.81 15.54 -24.03
C LEU A 45 33.14 14.70 -25.28
N THR A 46 32.63 13.52 -25.38
CA THR A 46 32.84 12.64 -26.56
C THR A 46 32.18 13.19 -27.79
N THR A 47 31.05 13.87 -27.70
CA THR A 47 30.43 14.57 -28.83
C THR A 47 31.34 15.68 -29.35
N LEU A 48 31.91 16.52 -28.46
CA LEU A 48 32.84 17.57 -28.83
C LEU A 48 34.10 17.00 -29.46
N ILE A 49 34.64 15.91 -28.93
CA ILE A 49 35.82 15.21 -29.49
C ILE A 49 35.48 14.67 -30.90
N ALA A 50 34.32 14.04 -31.09
CA ALA A 50 33.91 13.51 -32.38
C ALA A 50 33.78 14.61 -33.44
N VAL A 51 33.20 15.76 -33.08
CA VAL A 51 33.09 16.93 -33.96
C VAL A 51 34.47 17.48 -34.29
N ALA A 52 35.37 17.57 -33.32
CA ALA A 52 36.74 18.06 -33.55
C ALA A 52 37.54 17.11 -34.47
N ILE A 53 37.38 15.80 -34.35
CA ILE A 53 38.00 14.82 -35.24
C ILE A 53 37.45 14.94 -36.67
N ALA A 54 36.14 15.07 -36.82
CA ALA A 54 35.48 15.24 -38.12
C ALA A 54 35.92 16.55 -38.81
N ALA A 55 36.17 17.60 -38.03
CA ALA A 55 36.69 18.88 -38.53
C ALA A 55 38.21 18.87 -38.81
N GLY A 56 38.93 17.76 -38.58
CA GLY A 56 40.36 17.61 -38.78
C GLY A 56 41.24 18.25 -37.73
N LYS A 57 40.71 18.72 -36.60
CA LYS A 57 41.44 19.40 -35.53
C LYS A 57 42.10 18.46 -34.52
N LEU A 58 41.62 17.20 -34.44
CA LEU A 58 42.18 16.17 -33.54
C LEU A 58 42.42 14.88 -34.32
N PRO A 59 43.48 14.08 -33.95
CA PRO A 59 43.68 12.78 -34.55
C PRO A 59 42.70 11.73 -33.96
N GLY A 60 42.25 10.79 -34.76
CA GLY A 60 41.41 9.68 -34.36
C GLY A 60 40.33 9.32 -35.38
N GLU A 61 39.55 8.31 -35.09
CA GLU A 61 38.42 7.89 -35.91
C GLU A 61 37.13 8.58 -35.46
N ALA A 62 36.59 9.44 -36.34
CA ALA A 62 35.33 10.14 -36.08
C ALA A 62 34.15 9.18 -35.93
N LEU A 63 34.11 8.07 -36.70
CA LEU A 63 33.03 7.10 -36.68
C LEU A 63 32.94 6.34 -35.34
N PHE A 64 34.09 5.87 -34.85
CA PHE A 64 34.16 5.16 -33.54
C PHE A 64 33.75 6.09 -32.39
N THR A 65 34.37 7.29 -32.33
CA THR A 65 34.07 8.28 -31.30
C THR A 65 32.61 8.73 -31.35
N GLY A 66 32.07 8.92 -32.55
CA GLY A 66 30.68 9.26 -32.77
C GLY A 66 29.71 8.16 -32.29
N ALA A 67 30.08 6.90 -32.57
CA ALA A 67 29.28 5.76 -32.10
C ALA A 67 29.29 5.64 -30.58
N ILE A 68 30.42 5.79 -29.94
CA ILE A 68 30.52 5.81 -28.45
C ILE A 68 29.68 6.95 -27.89
N SER A 69 29.80 8.15 -28.45
CA SER A 69 29.02 9.32 -28.00
C SER A 69 27.51 9.08 -28.14
N LEU A 70 27.07 8.52 -29.27
CA LEU A 70 25.67 8.21 -29.51
C LEU A 70 25.11 7.24 -28.47
N TRP A 71 25.83 6.17 -28.17
CA TRP A 71 25.39 5.19 -27.18
C TRP A 71 25.48 5.71 -25.73
N LEU A 72 26.38 6.61 -25.44
CA LEU A 72 26.38 7.30 -24.14
C LEU A 72 25.15 8.21 -23.99
N TRP A 73 24.76 8.93 -25.05
CA TRP A 73 23.50 9.68 -25.05
C TRP A 73 22.29 8.79 -24.92
N PHE A 74 22.27 7.61 -25.55
CA PHE A 74 21.21 6.63 -25.35
C PHE A 74 21.17 6.10 -23.91
N THR A 75 22.31 5.92 -23.28
CA THR A 75 22.34 5.53 -21.86
C THR A 75 21.63 6.55 -20.99
N VAL A 76 21.90 7.84 -21.19
CA VAL A 76 21.20 8.91 -20.46
C VAL A 76 19.71 8.94 -20.80
N LEU A 77 19.37 8.83 -22.07
CA LEU A 77 17.97 8.82 -22.53
C LEU A 77 17.19 7.63 -21.98
N PHE A 78 17.77 6.45 -21.93
CA PHE A 78 17.12 5.25 -21.41
C PHE A 78 16.86 5.36 -19.90
N ALA A 79 17.81 5.90 -19.14
CA ALA A 79 17.61 6.20 -17.73
C ALA A 79 16.50 7.24 -17.53
N ASN A 80 16.49 8.31 -18.31
CA ASN A 80 15.45 9.32 -18.29
C ASN A 80 14.09 8.76 -18.67
N PHE A 81 14.05 7.87 -19.64
CA PHE A 81 12.82 7.19 -20.07
C PHE A 81 12.24 6.32 -18.95
N ALA A 82 13.09 5.54 -18.25
CA ALA A 82 12.65 4.72 -17.13
C ALA A 82 12.01 5.58 -16.04
N GLU A 83 12.64 6.68 -15.65
CA GLU A 83 12.12 7.61 -14.66
C GLU A 83 10.83 8.28 -15.15
N ALA A 84 10.80 8.76 -16.38
CA ALA A 84 9.63 9.42 -16.98
C ALA A 84 8.43 8.48 -17.10
N LEU A 85 8.66 7.21 -17.45
CA LEU A 85 7.58 6.21 -17.53
C LEU A 85 7.00 5.92 -16.14
N ALA A 86 7.85 5.78 -15.12
CA ALA A 86 7.40 5.59 -13.74
C ALA A 86 6.59 6.80 -13.24
N GLU A 87 7.08 8.03 -13.48
CA GLU A 87 6.39 9.26 -13.12
C GLU A 87 5.07 9.42 -13.88
N GLY A 88 5.04 9.07 -15.14
CA GLY A 88 3.83 9.12 -15.98
C GLY A 88 2.73 8.21 -15.47
N ARG A 89 3.06 7.01 -15.02
CA ARG A 89 2.09 6.10 -14.38
C ARG A 89 1.55 6.68 -13.08
N SER A 90 2.40 7.25 -12.25
CA SER A 90 2.00 7.91 -11.02
C SER A 90 1.07 9.10 -11.29
N LYS A 91 1.39 9.94 -12.27
CA LYS A 91 0.54 11.07 -12.69
C LYS A 91 -0.82 10.62 -13.23
N ALA A 92 -0.86 9.55 -14.01
CA ALA A 92 -2.10 9.00 -14.54
C ALA A 92 -3.02 8.49 -13.40
N GLN A 93 -2.46 7.86 -12.38
CA GLN A 93 -3.19 7.45 -11.18
C GLN A 93 -3.68 8.66 -10.37
N ALA A 94 -2.88 9.70 -10.22
CA ALA A 94 -3.28 10.94 -9.58
C ALA A 94 -4.38 11.67 -10.35
N ASN A 95 -4.32 11.70 -11.68
CA ASN A 95 -5.34 12.30 -12.51
C ASN A 95 -6.69 11.57 -12.41
N SER A 96 -6.68 10.25 -12.20
CA SER A 96 -7.90 9.51 -11.91
C SER A 96 -8.55 9.95 -10.60
N LEU A 97 -7.77 10.40 -9.63
CA LEU A 97 -8.26 11.02 -8.39
C LEU A 97 -8.78 12.44 -8.61
N LYS A 98 -8.13 13.23 -9.48
CA LYS A 98 -8.58 14.58 -9.84
C LYS A 98 -9.93 14.58 -10.55
N GLY A 99 -10.24 13.58 -11.35
CA GLY A 99 -11.52 13.44 -12.03
C GLY A 99 -12.72 13.36 -11.06
N VAL A 100 -12.47 13.09 -9.80
CA VAL A 100 -13.46 13.12 -8.72
C VAL A 100 -13.77 14.55 -8.27
N LYS A 101 -12.86 15.48 -8.53
CA LYS A 101 -12.95 16.88 -8.11
C LYS A 101 -13.70 17.72 -9.16
N LYS A 102 -15.01 17.54 -9.27
CA LYS A 102 -15.83 18.44 -10.09
C LYS A 102 -16.22 19.66 -9.29
N THR A 103 -16.03 20.85 -9.88
CA THR A 103 -16.54 22.11 -9.32
C THR A 103 -18.05 22.02 -9.19
N ALA A 104 -18.52 21.94 -7.95
CA ALA A 104 -19.94 21.96 -7.63
C ALA A 104 -20.30 23.27 -6.94
N PHE A 105 -21.57 23.66 -7.04
CA PHE A 105 -22.13 24.67 -6.14
C PHE A 105 -22.44 24.02 -4.79
N ALA A 106 -22.19 24.76 -3.71
CA ALA A 106 -22.48 24.32 -2.36
C ALA A 106 -23.67 25.12 -1.79
N ARG A 107 -24.47 24.45 -0.98
CA ARG A 107 -25.54 25.08 -0.20
C ARG A 107 -25.00 25.43 1.18
N LYS A 108 -24.47 26.64 1.33
CA LYS A 108 -23.92 27.09 2.60
C LYS A 108 -25.07 27.46 3.57
N LEU A 109 -25.03 26.88 4.76
CA LEU A 109 -25.99 27.16 5.81
C LEU A 109 -25.52 28.31 6.72
N ARG A 110 -26.43 29.15 7.14
CA ARG A 110 -26.15 30.24 8.09
C ARG A 110 -26.09 29.76 9.54
N ALA A 111 -26.64 28.59 9.84
CA ALA A 111 -26.65 27.98 11.15
C ALA A 111 -26.45 26.46 11.01
N PRO A 112 -25.93 25.73 12.02
CA PRO A 112 -25.66 24.31 11.93
C PRO A 112 -26.90 23.42 12.08
N THR A 113 -27.98 23.76 11.38
CA THR A 113 -29.25 23.02 11.42
C THR A 113 -29.78 22.81 10.01
N HIS A 114 -30.48 21.71 9.81
CA HIS A 114 -31.09 21.35 8.52
C HIS A 114 -32.06 22.42 7.98
N ASP A 115 -32.78 23.10 8.87
CA ASP A 115 -33.79 24.11 8.51
C ASP A 115 -33.22 25.51 8.35
N ALA A 116 -31.91 25.69 8.48
CA ALA A 116 -31.28 27.00 8.37
C ALA A 116 -31.37 27.57 6.93
N GLN A 117 -31.25 28.88 6.83
CA GLN A 117 -31.26 29.56 5.53
C GLN A 117 -30.07 29.16 4.69
N VAL A 118 -30.31 28.84 3.43
CA VAL A 118 -29.32 28.36 2.46
C VAL A 118 -28.87 29.49 1.54
N ASP A 119 -27.56 29.67 1.42
CA ASP A 119 -26.92 30.52 0.42
C ASP A 119 -26.22 29.63 -0.60
N HIS A 120 -26.50 29.82 -1.90
CA HIS A 120 -25.82 29.09 -2.98
C HIS A 120 -24.48 29.77 -3.30
N VAL A 121 -23.38 29.07 -3.04
CA VAL A 121 -22.04 29.59 -3.28
C VAL A 121 -21.23 28.56 -4.09
N PRO A 122 -20.23 28.99 -4.90
CA PRO A 122 -19.29 28.05 -5.49
C PRO A 122 -18.53 27.27 -4.41
N ALA A 123 -18.28 26.01 -4.63
CA ALA A 123 -17.55 25.18 -3.68
C ALA A 123 -16.14 25.72 -3.38
N THR A 124 -15.54 26.42 -4.33
CA THR A 124 -14.24 27.07 -4.17
C THR A 124 -14.24 28.24 -3.19
N ASP A 125 -15.41 28.80 -2.87
CA ASP A 125 -15.55 29.90 -1.91
C ASP A 125 -15.77 29.43 -0.47
N LEU A 126 -15.88 28.12 -0.26
CA LEU A 126 -16.00 27.55 1.09
C LEU A 126 -14.69 27.72 1.87
N ARG A 127 -14.81 27.94 3.15
CA ARG A 127 -13.67 28.07 4.07
C ARG A 127 -13.87 27.14 5.26
N LYS A 128 -12.76 26.81 5.92
CA LYS A 128 -12.77 26.01 7.15
C LYS A 128 -13.76 26.58 8.16
N GLY A 129 -14.63 25.72 8.67
CA GLY A 129 -15.68 26.11 9.61
C GLY A 129 -17.01 26.43 8.95
N ASP A 130 -17.09 26.60 7.64
CA ASP A 130 -18.34 26.79 6.92
C ASP A 130 -19.22 25.55 7.02
N ILE A 131 -20.53 25.76 7.07
CA ILE A 131 -21.51 24.69 7.21
C ILE A 131 -22.28 24.57 5.92
N VAL A 132 -22.40 23.35 5.40
CA VAL A 132 -23.09 23.06 4.14
C VAL A 132 -24.15 21.98 4.32
N LEU A 133 -25.23 22.09 3.53
CA LEU A 133 -26.26 21.08 3.41
C LEU A 133 -26.06 20.29 2.11
N VAL A 134 -26.07 18.97 2.20
CA VAL A 134 -26.05 18.07 1.04
C VAL A 134 -27.22 17.10 1.14
N GLU A 135 -27.88 16.87 0.01
CA GLU A 135 -29.06 16.02 -0.11
C GLU A 135 -28.83 14.90 -1.14
N ALA A 136 -29.75 13.96 -1.22
CA ALA A 136 -29.65 12.85 -2.16
C ALA A 136 -29.38 13.33 -3.59
N GLY A 137 -28.37 12.77 -4.25
CA GLY A 137 -27.90 13.15 -5.57
C GLY A 137 -26.83 14.23 -5.61
N ASP A 138 -26.59 14.94 -4.52
CA ASP A 138 -25.55 15.97 -4.44
C ASP A 138 -24.16 15.37 -4.30
N ILE A 139 -23.18 16.10 -4.81
CA ILE A 139 -21.76 15.82 -4.55
C ILE A 139 -21.35 16.61 -3.30
N ILE A 140 -20.65 15.94 -2.38
CA ILE A 140 -20.11 16.58 -1.18
C ILE A 140 -19.02 17.57 -1.61
N PRO A 141 -19.16 18.87 -1.29
CA PRO A 141 -18.30 19.92 -1.85
C PRO A 141 -16.95 20.07 -1.13
N CYS A 142 -16.78 19.49 0.06
CA CYS A 142 -15.58 19.66 0.88
C CYS A 142 -15.35 18.48 1.80
N ASP A 143 -14.11 18.32 2.24
CA ASP A 143 -13.81 17.43 3.35
C ASP A 143 -14.37 18.05 4.63
N GLY A 144 -15.00 17.26 5.46
CA GLY A 144 -15.64 17.77 6.65
C GLY A 144 -16.13 16.71 7.61
N GLU A 145 -16.84 17.19 8.63
CA GLU A 145 -17.46 16.37 9.66
C GLU A 145 -18.97 16.57 9.65
N VAL A 146 -19.69 15.46 9.77
CA VAL A 146 -21.17 15.49 9.84
C VAL A 146 -21.60 16.00 11.22
N LEU A 147 -22.33 17.11 11.23
CA LEU A 147 -22.90 17.70 12.45
C LEU A 147 -24.28 17.16 12.73
N GLU A 148 -25.08 16.93 11.71
CA GLU A 148 -26.47 16.47 11.81
C GLU A 148 -26.84 15.60 10.62
N GLY A 149 -27.65 14.57 10.87
CA GLY A 149 -28.17 13.67 9.85
C GLY A 149 -27.36 12.40 9.66
N GLY A 150 -27.88 11.53 8.78
CA GLY A 150 -27.25 10.28 8.36
C GLY A 150 -27.64 9.97 6.92
N ALA A 151 -26.69 9.50 6.12
CA ALA A 151 -26.92 9.22 4.71
C ALA A 151 -26.04 8.09 4.18
N SER A 152 -26.52 7.42 3.11
CA SER A 152 -25.70 6.53 2.30
C SER A 152 -24.89 7.36 1.32
N VAL A 153 -23.58 7.12 1.26
CA VAL A 153 -22.65 7.86 0.41
C VAL A 153 -21.94 6.89 -0.53
N ASP A 154 -21.94 7.23 -1.82
CA ASP A 154 -21.16 6.52 -2.83
C ASP A 154 -19.75 7.11 -2.87
N GLU A 155 -18.78 6.34 -2.39
CA GLU A 155 -17.37 6.70 -2.37
C GLU A 155 -16.56 6.00 -3.49
N SER A 156 -17.23 5.35 -4.44
CA SER A 156 -16.58 4.55 -5.50
C SER A 156 -15.58 5.34 -6.33
N ALA A 157 -15.79 6.64 -6.49
CA ALA A 157 -14.88 7.51 -7.22
C ALA A 157 -13.51 7.65 -6.53
N ILE A 158 -13.44 7.46 -5.21
CA ILE A 158 -12.20 7.52 -4.42
C ILE A 158 -11.70 6.12 -4.10
N THR A 159 -12.56 5.25 -3.58
CA THR A 159 -12.18 3.92 -3.10
C THR A 159 -12.17 2.86 -4.20
N GLY A 160 -12.90 3.08 -5.29
CA GLY A 160 -13.14 2.08 -6.32
C GLY A 160 -14.20 1.03 -5.95
N GLU A 161 -14.70 1.04 -4.72
CA GLU A 161 -15.73 0.10 -4.26
C GLU A 161 -17.13 0.63 -4.54
N SER A 162 -17.98 -0.21 -5.12
CA SER A 162 -19.35 0.16 -5.48
C SER A 162 -20.33 0.14 -4.31
N ALA A 163 -19.99 -0.52 -3.19
CA ALA A 163 -20.86 -0.61 -2.03
C ALA A 163 -20.96 0.76 -1.31
N PRO A 164 -22.18 1.27 -1.07
CA PRO A 164 -22.35 2.52 -0.34
C PRO A 164 -21.91 2.42 1.12
N VAL A 165 -21.40 3.52 1.65
CA VAL A 165 -21.00 3.65 3.06
C VAL A 165 -22.00 4.57 3.77
N ILE A 166 -22.35 4.24 5.02
CA ILE A 166 -23.21 5.08 5.84
C ILE A 166 -22.35 6.11 6.58
N ARG A 167 -22.70 7.38 6.42
CA ARG A 167 -22.11 8.50 7.18
C ARG A 167 -23.17 9.14 8.06
N GLU A 168 -22.83 9.38 9.32
CA GLU A 168 -23.77 9.93 10.30
C GLU A 168 -23.05 10.79 11.33
N SER A 169 -23.82 11.67 12.00
CA SER A 169 -23.30 12.52 13.06
C SER A 169 -22.88 11.72 14.28
N GLY A 170 -21.75 12.08 14.86
CA GLY A 170 -21.18 11.45 16.05
C GLY A 170 -20.46 10.14 15.77
N GLY A 171 -19.42 9.86 16.55
CA GLY A 171 -18.63 8.63 16.44
C GLY A 171 -17.70 8.58 15.24
N ASP A 172 -17.35 7.36 14.84
CA ASP A 172 -16.28 7.11 13.88
C ASP A 172 -16.68 7.27 12.41
N PHE A 173 -17.97 7.40 12.11
CA PHE A 173 -18.49 7.53 10.75
C PHE A 173 -18.90 8.97 10.40
N ALA A 174 -18.44 9.95 11.16
CA ALA A 174 -18.78 11.36 10.97
C ALA A 174 -17.94 12.07 9.90
N SER A 175 -16.82 11.52 9.51
CA SER A 175 -15.91 12.13 8.52
C SER A 175 -16.38 11.88 7.09
N VAL A 176 -16.44 12.94 6.28
CA VAL A 176 -16.81 12.85 4.85
C VAL A 176 -15.73 13.45 3.97
N THR A 177 -15.64 12.95 2.75
CA THR A 177 -14.65 13.36 1.76
C THR A 177 -15.30 14.09 0.59
N GLY A 178 -14.76 15.23 0.22
CA GLY A 178 -15.21 15.98 -0.95
C GLY A 178 -15.10 15.16 -2.24
N GLY A 179 -16.06 15.31 -3.13
CA GLY A 179 -16.13 14.58 -4.40
C GLY A 179 -16.93 13.27 -4.36
N THR A 180 -17.36 12.83 -3.19
CA THR A 180 -18.25 11.68 -3.03
C THR A 180 -19.70 12.11 -3.21
N ARG A 181 -20.58 11.16 -3.55
CA ARG A 181 -22.00 11.45 -3.85
C ARG A 181 -22.92 10.88 -2.79
N ILE A 182 -23.88 11.68 -2.33
CA ILE A 182 -24.94 11.20 -1.46
C ILE A 182 -26.02 10.47 -2.27
N LEU A 183 -26.38 9.26 -1.83
CA LEU A 183 -27.39 8.42 -2.48
C LEU A 183 -28.78 8.55 -1.85
N SER A 184 -28.84 8.78 -0.54
CA SER A 184 -30.10 8.87 0.19
C SER A 184 -29.99 9.86 1.34
N ASP A 185 -31.12 10.44 1.77
CA ASP A 185 -31.24 11.32 2.92
C ASP A 185 -30.44 12.63 2.77
N TRP A 186 -29.94 13.17 3.85
CA TRP A 186 -29.25 14.46 3.89
C TRP A 186 -28.21 14.50 5.01
N LEU A 187 -27.21 15.38 4.84
CA LEU A 187 -26.17 15.65 5.84
C LEU A 187 -25.97 17.16 5.99
N VAL A 188 -25.76 17.59 7.23
CA VAL A 188 -25.21 18.90 7.56
C VAL A 188 -23.74 18.71 7.90
N ILE A 189 -22.87 19.32 7.12
CA ILE A 189 -21.42 19.10 7.17
C ILE A 189 -20.72 20.41 7.52
N GLN A 190 -19.78 20.37 8.45
CA GLN A 190 -18.86 21.46 8.72
C GLN A 190 -17.55 21.21 7.99
N CYS A 191 -17.12 22.16 7.14
CA CYS A 191 -15.86 22.06 6.41
C CYS A 191 -14.67 22.05 7.36
N SER A 192 -13.80 21.08 7.21
CA SER A 192 -12.61 20.90 8.06
C SER A 192 -11.35 21.55 7.50
N VAL A 193 -11.34 21.89 6.22
CA VAL A 193 -10.18 22.46 5.51
C VAL A 193 -10.62 23.53 4.51
N ASN A 194 -9.67 24.39 4.12
CA ASN A 194 -9.86 25.35 3.05
C ASN A 194 -9.73 24.68 1.66
N PRO A 195 -10.28 25.29 0.58
CA PRO A 195 -10.05 24.79 -0.78
C PRO A 195 -8.56 24.71 -1.11
N GLY A 196 -8.15 23.64 -1.77
CA GLY A 196 -6.75 23.35 -2.06
C GLY A 196 -5.99 22.65 -0.92
N GLU A 197 -6.57 22.58 0.26
CA GLU A 197 -6.00 21.93 1.45
C GLU A 197 -6.69 20.61 1.79
N THR A 198 -7.60 20.14 0.93
CA THR A 198 -8.27 18.85 1.16
C THR A 198 -7.22 17.73 1.19
N PHE A 199 -7.57 16.66 1.87
CA PHE A 199 -6.70 15.48 1.91
C PHE A 199 -6.36 15.00 0.49
N LEU A 200 -7.36 14.95 -0.40
CA LEU A 200 -7.18 14.60 -1.81
C LEU A 200 -6.25 15.59 -2.53
N ASP A 201 -6.37 16.89 -2.30
CA ASP A 201 -5.49 17.92 -2.87
C ASP A 201 -4.03 17.73 -2.45
N ARG A 202 -3.81 17.48 -1.16
CA ARG A 202 -2.46 17.24 -0.63
C ARG A 202 -1.82 16.01 -1.25
N MET A 203 -2.61 14.96 -1.47
CA MET A 203 -2.15 13.72 -2.07
C MET A 203 -1.80 13.90 -3.56
N ILE A 204 -2.68 14.56 -4.30
CA ILE A 204 -2.43 14.89 -5.70
C ILE A 204 -1.15 15.71 -5.82
N ALA A 205 -0.98 16.73 -4.97
CA ALA A 205 0.21 17.55 -4.94
C ALA A 205 1.49 16.74 -4.68
N MET A 206 1.44 15.76 -3.76
CA MET A 206 2.58 14.88 -3.49
C MET A 206 2.95 13.98 -4.67
N VAL A 207 1.95 13.45 -5.38
CA VAL A 207 2.18 12.60 -6.56
C VAL A 207 2.67 13.42 -7.75
N GLU A 208 2.18 14.65 -7.89
CA GLU A 208 2.55 15.55 -8.99
C GLU A 208 3.85 16.32 -8.75
N SER A 209 4.27 16.48 -7.48
CA SER A 209 5.47 17.24 -7.20
C SER A 209 6.68 16.51 -7.76
N ALA A 210 7.44 17.21 -8.60
CA ALA A 210 8.70 16.72 -9.15
C ALA A 210 9.79 16.59 -8.06
N GLU A 211 9.54 17.12 -6.86
CA GLU A 211 10.44 17.10 -5.71
C GLU A 211 10.06 16.01 -4.72
N ARG A 212 10.07 14.78 -5.21
CA ARG A 212 9.93 13.64 -4.33
C ARG A 212 11.10 13.59 -3.35
N ARG A 213 10.80 13.60 -2.03
CA ARG A 213 11.82 13.40 -1.01
C ARG A 213 12.34 11.97 -1.09
N LYS A 214 13.66 11.83 -1.24
CA LYS A 214 14.32 10.52 -1.21
C LYS A 214 14.18 9.90 0.18
N THR A 215 13.99 8.59 0.21
CA THR A 215 13.96 7.83 1.46
C THR A 215 15.35 7.75 2.08
N PRO A 216 15.49 7.49 3.40
CA PRO A 216 16.80 7.34 4.03
C PRO A 216 17.70 6.27 3.38
N ASN A 217 17.13 5.13 2.96
CA ASN A 217 17.89 4.08 2.30
C ASN A 217 18.27 4.46 0.86
N GLU A 218 17.43 5.20 0.15
CA GLU A 218 17.79 5.78 -1.15
C GLU A 218 18.96 6.77 -1.00
N ILE A 219 18.94 7.60 0.02
CA ILE A 219 20.03 8.54 0.33
C ILE A 219 21.30 7.76 0.63
N ALA A 220 21.25 6.73 1.47
CA ALA A 220 22.41 5.90 1.82
C ALA A 220 22.99 5.21 0.58
N LEU A 221 22.15 4.63 -0.26
CA LEU A 221 22.57 4.00 -1.51
C LEU A 221 23.15 5.04 -2.48
N THR A 222 22.55 6.22 -2.58
CA THR A 222 23.08 7.32 -3.41
C THR A 222 24.46 7.76 -2.93
N ILE A 223 24.70 7.86 -1.63
CA ILE A 223 26.02 8.17 -1.06
C ILE A 223 27.03 7.11 -1.47
N LEU A 224 26.69 5.83 -1.38
CA LEU A 224 27.57 4.75 -1.83
C LEU A 224 27.88 4.85 -3.32
N LEU A 225 26.88 5.09 -4.16
CA LEU A 225 27.05 5.23 -5.60
C LEU A 225 27.91 6.44 -5.96
N VAL A 226 27.73 7.57 -5.27
CA VAL A 226 28.57 8.76 -5.45
C VAL A 226 30.00 8.49 -5.04
N ALA A 227 30.23 7.82 -3.91
CA ALA A 227 31.56 7.46 -3.46
C ALA A 227 32.29 6.57 -4.48
N LEU A 228 31.63 5.53 -4.99
CA LEU A 228 32.18 4.67 -6.06
C LEU A 228 32.46 5.47 -7.34
N THR A 229 31.57 6.35 -7.72
CA THR A 229 31.73 7.21 -8.90
C THR A 229 32.94 8.11 -8.76
N ILE A 230 33.15 8.72 -7.60
CA ILE A 230 34.33 9.56 -7.33
C ILE A 230 35.62 8.73 -7.41
N VAL A 231 35.66 7.56 -6.81
CA VAL A 231 36.81 6.65 -6.86
C VAL A 231 37.15 6.29 -8.29
N PHE A 232 36.18 5.86 -9.09
CA PHE A 232 36.39 5.50 -10.48
C PHE A 232 36.75 6.70 -11.36
N LEU A 233 36.18 7.86 -11.10
CA LEU A 233 36.54 9.11 -11.81
C LEU A 233 38.00 9.50 -11.58
N LEU A 234 38.46 9.46 -10.32
CA LEU A 234 39.86 9.75 -9.98
C LEU A 234 40.79 8.70 -10.58
N ALA A 235 40.48 7.43 -10.48
CA ALA A 235 41.29 6.38 -11.07
C ALA A 235 41.40 6.52 -12.59
N THR A 236 40.31 6.79 -13.28
CA THR A 236 40.26 6.95 -14.73
C THR A 236 41.01 8.21 -15.16
N ALA A 237 40.84 9.33 -14.44
CA ALA A 237 41.56 10.58 -14.74
C ALA A 237 43.06 10.40 -14.61
N THR A 238 43.55 9.65 -13.64
CA THR A 238 44.97 9.39 -13.44
C THR A 238 45.55 8.40 -14.44
N LEU A 239 44.73 7.57 -15.08
CA LEU A 239 45.20 6.63 -16.10
C LEU A 239 45.76 7.34 -17.34
N TYR A 240 45.29 8.52 -17.69
CA TYR A 240 45.80 9.26 -18.84
C TYR A 240 47.28 9.66 -18.67
N PRO A 241 47.71 10.34 -17.61
CA PRO A 241 49.14 10.65 -17.40
C PRO A 241 49.96 9.38 -17.20
N PHE A 242 49.46 8.32 -16.57
CA PHE A 242 50.18 7.07 -16.44
C PHE A 242 50.37 6.36 -17.78
N SER A 243 49.39 6.41 -18.68
CA SER A 243 49.53 5.86 -20.03
C SER A 243 50.52 6.64 -20.89
N LEU A 244 50.60 7.97 -20.73
CA LEU A 244 51.61 8.79 -21.38
C LEU A 244 53.00 8.42 -20.93
N TYR A 245 53.20 8.25 -19.63
CA TYR A 245 54.48 7.83 -19.05
C TYR A 245 54.91 6.44 -19.54
N GLY A 246 53.96 5.53 -19.68
CA GLY A 246 54.17 4.18 -20.21
C GLY A 246 54.44 4.10 -21.72
N GLY A 247 54.37 5.20 -22.44
CA GLY A 247 54.66 5.30 -23.87
C GLY A 247 53.54 4.90 -24.82
N THR A 248 52.38 4.46 -24.30
CA THR A 248 51.21 4.11 -25.10
C THR A 248 49.96 4.85 -24.58
N PRO A 249 49.73 6.10 -25.01
CA PRO A 249 48.65 6.91 -24.50
C PRO A 249 47.28 6.31 -24.87
N VAL A 250 46.36 6.25 -23.89
CA VAL A 250 44.97 5.84 -24.08
C VAL A 250 44.14 7.08 -24.45
N SER A 251 43.31 6.97 -25.47
CA SER A 251 42.50 8.11 -25.90
C SER A 251 41.48 8.50 -24.83
N VAL A 252 41.10 9.78 -24.80
CA VAL A 252 40.08 10.30 -23.86
C VAL A 252 38.74 9.58 -24.10
N THR A 253 38.40 9.28 -25.35
CA THR A 253 37.16 8.52 -25.69
C THR A 253 37.12 7.15 -25.02
N VAL A 254 38.23 6.41 -25.06
CA VAL A 254 38.34 5.08 -24.41
C VAL A 254 38.28 5.24 -22.90
N LEU A 255 38.89 6.27 -22.31
CA LEU A 255 38.81 6.53 -20.88
C LEU A 255 37.39 6.87 -20.42
N VAL A 256 36.67 7.66 -21.21
CA VAL A 256 35.25 7.97 -20.92
C VAL A 256 34.41 6.71 -21.00
N ALA A 257 34.61 5.87 -22.02
CA ALA A 257 33.89 4.59 -22.15
C ALA A 257 34.20 3.67 -20.97
N LEU A 258 35.47 3.60 -20.57
CA LEU A 258 35.88 2.82 -19.38
C LEU A 258 35.21 3.33 -18.12
N LEU A 259 35.20 4.63 -17.88
CA LEU A 259 34.56 5.25 -16.72
C LEU A 259 33.06 4.91 -16.66
N VAL A 260 32.35 5.10 -17.77
CA VAL A 260 30.91 4.81 -17.83
C VAL A 260 30.62 3.34 -17.57
N CYS A 261 31.46 2.42 -18.02
CA CYS A 261 31.29 0.99 -17.75
C CYS A 261 31.72 0.58 -16.32
N LEU A 262 32.61 1.35 -15.68
CA LEU A 262 33.03 1.08 -14.29
C LEU A 262 32.03 1.58 -13.26
N ILE A 263 31.45 2.77 -13.47
CA ILE A 263 30.50 3.34 -12.53
C ILE A 263 29.16 2.57 -12.58
N PRO A 264 28.42 2.53 -11.47
CA PRO A 264 27.18 1.75 -11.37
C PRO A 264 26.01 2.44 -12.09
N THR A 265 26.04 2.54 -13.41
CA THR A 265 25.03 3.23 -14.23
C THR A 265 23.67 2.53 -14.23
N THR A 266 23.64 1.22 -14.16
CA THR A 266 22.38 0.45 -14.21
C THR A 266 21.50 0.79 -13.01
N ILE A 267 21.99 0.61 -11.81
CA ILE A 267 21.21 0.97 -10.60
C ILE A 267 21.09 2.50 -10.46
N GLY A 268 22.13 3.24 -10.79
CA GLY A 268 22.08 4.70 -10.75
C GLY A 268 20.99 5.27 -11.66
N GLY A 269 20.76 4.67 -12.83
CA GLY A 269 19.72 5.07 -13.75
C GLY A 269 18.32 4.60 -13.37
N LEU A 270 18.22 3.49 -12.64
CA LEU A 270 16.91 2.88 -12.30
C LEU A 270 16.44 3.17 -10.88
N LEU A 271 17.30 3.67 -9.99
CA LEU A 271 16.96 3.84 -8.58
C LEU A 271 15.73 4.73 -8.36
N SER A 272 15.67 5.87 -9.05
CA SER A 272 14.52 6.78 -8.98
C SER A 272 13.25 6.12 -9.51
N ALA A 273 13.33 5.42 -10.63
CA ALA A 273 12.20 4.69 -11.21
C ALA A 273 11.64 3.62 -10.26
N ILE A 274 12.52 2.88 -9.58
CA ILE A 274 12.12 1.86 -8.58
C ILE A 274 11.33 2.51 -7.45
N GLY A 275 11.80 3.62 -6.93
CA GLY A 275 11.13 4.34 -5.84
C GLY A 275 9.78 4.90 -6.25
N VAL A 276 9.69 5.55 -7.40
CA VAL A 276 8.42 6.08 -7.94
C VAL A 276 7.43 4.96 -8.22
N ALA A 277 7.90 3.84 -8.78
CA ALA A 277 7.04 2.69 -9.05
C ALA A 277 6.51 2.04 -7.76
N GLY A 278 7.28 2.02 -6.68
CA GLY A 278 6.83 1.55 -5.37
C GLY A 278 5.67 2.40 -4.83
N MET A 279 5.79 3.72 -4.90
CA MET A 279 4.71 4.65 -4.53
C MET A 279 3.47 4.44 -5.41
N SER A 280 3.66 4.24 -6.71
CA SER A 280 2.59 3.98 -7.67
C SER A 280 1.83 2.68 -7.36
N ARG A 281 2.53 1.62 -6.96
CA ARG A 281 1.89 0.35 -6.55
C ARG A 281 1.07 0.51 -5.27
N MET A 282 1.55 1.29 -4.30
CA MET A 282 0.79 1.66 -3.10
C MET A 282 -0.52 2.34 -3.48
N LEU A 283 -0.45 3.35 -4.33
CA LEU A 283 -1.62 4.07 -4.82
C LEU A 283 -2.57 3.16 -5.61
N GLY A 284 -2.04 2.24 -6.41
CA GLY A 284 -2.82 1.22 -7.13
C GLY A 284 -3.58 0.29 -6.21
N ALA A 285 -3.09 0.06 -4.99
CA ALA A 285 -3.79 -0.68 -3.92
C ALA A 285 -4.75 0.21 -3.11
N ASN A 286 -5.01 1.44 -3.54
CA ASN A 286 -5.85 2.44 -2.86
C ASN A 286 -5.32 2.84 -1.48
N VAL A 287 -4.01 2.82 -1.31
CA VAL A 287 -3.33 3.31 -0.11
C VAL A 287 -2.44 4.48 -0.48
N ILE A 288 -2.53 5.55 0.29
CA ILE A 288 -1.76 6.75 0.04
C ILE A 288 -0.80 6.98 1.20
N ALA A 289 0.49 7.01 0.86
CA ALA A 289 1.53 7.32 1.80
C ALA A 289 1.76 8.84 1.84
N THR A 290 1.87 9.40 3.04
CA THR A 290 2.17 10.82 3.22
C THR A 290 3.64 11.14 3.04
N SER A 291 4.51 10.12 3.01
CA SER A 291 5.94 10.26 2.77
C SER A 291 6.55 8.98 2.18
N GLY A 292 7.63 9.11 1.43
CA GLY A 292 8.41 7.96 0.96
C GLY A 292 9.02 7.15 2.10
N ARG A 293 9.32 7.80 3.23
CA ARG A 293 9.81 7.14 4.43
C ARG A 293 8.82 6.11 4.98
N ALA A 294 7.52 6.42 4.95
CA ALA A 294 6.48 5.49 5.38
C ALA A 294 6.43 4.23 4.51
N VAL A 295 6.54 4.38 3.18
CA VAL A 295 6.58 3.24 2.24
C VAL A 295 7.79 2.35 2.50
N GLU A 296 8.94 2.94 2.75
CA GLU A 296 10.16 2.21 3.06
C GLU A 296 10.06 1.49 4.40
N ALA A 297 9.55 2.16 5.43
CA ALA A 297 9.31 1.56 6.74
C ALA A 297 8.36 0.35 6.65
N ALA A 298 7.39 0.39 5.76
CA ALA A 298 6.48 -0.74 5.51
C ALA A 298 7.23 -2.02 5.09
N GLY A 299 8.35 -1.88 4.36
CA GLY A 299 9.20 -3.00 3.99
C GLY A 299 10.01 -3.59 5.15
N ASP A 300 10.29 -2.80 6.17
CA ASP A 300 11.11 -3.18 7.31
C ASP A 300 10.29 -3.52 8.56
N VAL A 301 8.98 -3.60 8.45
CA VAL A 301 8.08 -3.89 9.57
C VAL A 301 8.36 -5.29 10.16
N ASP A 302 8.50 -5.34 11.47
CA ASP A 302 8.72 -6.56 12.25
C ASP A 302 7.48 -7.02 13.00
N VAL A 303 6.58 -6.10 13.34
CA VAL A 303 5.41 -6.36 14.17
C VAL A 303 4.19 -5.68 13.56
N LEU A 304 3.11 -6.45 13.40
CA LEU A 304 1.79 -5.94 13.01
C LEU A 304 0.85 -5.97 14.21
N LEU A 305 0.29 -4.82 14.56
CA LEU A 305 -0.79 -4.71 15.52
C LEU A 305 -2.11 -4.66 14.77
N LEU A 306 -2.93 -5.66 14.94
CA LEU A 306 -4.18 -5.83 14.22
C LEU A 306 -5.36 -5.88 15.21
N ASP A 307 -6.37 -5.06 14.98
CA ASP A 307 -7.60 -5.14 15.74
C ASP A 307 -8.32 -6.46 15.45
N LYS A 308 -8.94 -7.02 16.47
CA LYS A 308 -9.74 -8.25 16.30
C LYS A 308 -10.93 -8.01 15.39
N THR A 309 -11.77 -7.07 15.74
CA THR A 309 -13.06 -6.82 15.09
C THR A 309 -12.88 -6.17 13.71
N GLY A 310 -13.40 -6.82 12.69
CA GLY A 310 -13.35 -6.32 11.31
C GLY A 310 -12.04 -6.62 10.58
N THR A 311 -10.96 -6.94 11.28
CA THR A 311 -9.64 -7.28 10.69
C THR A 311 -9.39 -8.79 10.74
N ILE A 312 -9.36 -9.36 11.91
CA ILE A 312 -9.17 -10.81 12.12
C ILE A 312 -10.50 -11.53 12.01
N THR A 313 -11.57 -10.91 12.49
CA THR A 313 -12.93 -11.40 12.41
C THR A 313 -13.76 -10.59 11.40
N LEU A 314 -14.92 -11.13 11.02
CA LEU A 314 -15.84 -10.45 10.10
C LEU A 314 -16.44 -9.15 10.67
N GLY A 315 -16.39 -8.98 11.99
CA GLY A 315 -16.98 -7.85 12.68
C GLY A 315 -18.50 -7.97 12.92
N ASN A 316 -19.12 -8.98 12.34
CA ASN A 316 -20.54 -9.27 12.50
C ASN A 316 -20.68 -10.51 13.38
N ARG A 317 -21.37 -10.35 14.51
CA ARG A 317 -21.70 -11.49 15.36
C ARG A 317 -22.77 -12.33 14.68
N GLN A 318 -22.55 -13.64 14.62
CA GLN A 318 -23.50 -14.58 14.03
C GLN A 318 -23.93 -15.62 15.05
N ALA A 319 -25.20 -15.99 15.01
CA ALA A 319 -25.72 -17.04 15.87
C ALA A 319 -25.07 -18.38 15.51
N SER A 320 -24.48 -19.04 16.50
CA SER A 320 -23.78 -20.32 16.34
C SER A 320 -24.48 -21.47 17.01
N ALA A 321 -25.25 -21.24 18.06
CA ALA A 321 -25.95 -22.28 18.79
C ALA A 321 -27.17 -21.74 19.57
N PHE A 322 -28.15 -22.60 19.76
CA PHE A 322 -29.24 -22.40 20.70
C PHE A 322 -29.02 -23.29 21.92
N LEU A 323 -28.95 -22.69 23.09
CA LEU A 323 -28.72 -23.38 24.36
C LEU A 323 -29.98 -23.29 25.22
N PRO A 324 -30.83 -24.35 25.27
CA PRO A 324 -32.08 -24.26 25.99
C PRO A 324 -31.89 -24.24 27.52
N ALA A 325 -32.78 -23.53 28.19
CA ALA A 325 -32.88 -23.56 29.64
C ALA A 325 -33.41 -24.94 30.12
N PRO A 326 -33.20 -25.32 31.39
CA PRO A 326 -33.72 -26.58 31.90
C PRO A 326 -35.24 -26.73 31.70
N GLY A 327 -35.64 -27.87 31.16
CA GLY A 327 -37.03 -28.15 30.87
C GLY A 327 -37.58 -27.53 29.57
N VAL A 328 -36.74 -26.84 28.82
CA VAL A 328 -37.11 -26.25 27.52
C VAL A 328 -36.46 -27.04 26.38
N ASP A 329 -37.23 -27.34 25.36
CA ASP A 329 -36.75 -28.01 24.16
C ASP A 329 -35.97 -27.00 23.28
N GLU A 330 -34.89 -27.44 22.64
CA GLU A 330 -34.06 -26.60 21.74
C GLU A 330 -34.90 -26.04 20.58
N LYS A 331 -35.83 -26.83 20.04
CA LYS A 331 -36.73 -26.37 18.97
C LYS A 331 -37.67 -25.26 19.44
N THR A 332 -38.15 -25.33 20.68
CA THR A 332 -38.98 -24.27 21.29
C THR A 332 -38.23 -22.98 21.41
N LEU A 333 -36.97 -23.04 21.85
CA LEU A 333 -36.08 -21.89 21.93
C LEU A 333 -35.80 -21.30 20.55
N ALA A 334 -35.48 -22.14 19.57
CA ALA A 334 -35.24 -21.71 18.20
C ALA A 334 -36.46 -21.05 17.56
N ASP A 335 -37.64 -21.58 17.78
CA ASP A 335 -38.89 -21.01 17.29
C ASP A 335 -39.16 -19.62 17.88
N ALA A 336 -39.01 -19.46 19.18
CA ALA A 336 -39.17 -18.17 19.84
C ALA A 336 -38.10 -17.15 19.40
N ALA A 337 -36.87 -17.59 19.27
CA ALA A 337 -35.75 -16.75 18.79
C ALA A 337 -35.98 -16.27 17.35
N GLN A 338 -36.48 -17.15 16.47
CA GLN A 338 -36.83 -16.80 15.09
C GLN A 338 -37.92 -15.72 15.07
N LEU A 339 -39.02 -15.96 15.78
CA LEU A 339 -40.15 -15.01 15.85
C LEU A 339 -39.69 -13.64 16.34
N ALA A 340 -38.88 -13.59 17.39
CA ALA A 340 -38.35 -12.34 17.94
C ALA A 340 -37.40 -11.63 16.99
N SER A 341 -36.85 -12.31 16.00
CA SER A 341 -35.85 -11.78 15.07
C SER A 341 -36.37 -11.48 13.66
N LEU A 342 -37.65 -11.80 13.37
CA LEU A 342 -38.18 -11.63 12.01
C LEU A 342 -38.16 -10.21 11.48
N ALA A 343 -38.30 -9.20 12.34
CA ALA A 343 -38.21 -7.79 11.96
C ALA A 343 -36.85 -7.15 12.27
N ASP A 344 -35.95 -7.93 12.81
CA ASP A 344 -34.61 -7.47 13.13
C ASP A 344 -33.72 -7.56 11.87
N GLU A 345 -33.48 -6.43 11.23
CA GLU A 345 -32.68 -6.34 10.00
C GLU A 345 -31.18 -6.31 10.27
N THR A 346 -30.74 -6.32 11.53
CA THR A 346 -29.33 -6.39 11.86
C THR A 346 -28.71 -7.71 11.39
N PRO A 347 -27.40 -7.76 11.09
CA PRO A 347 -26.73 -9.02 10.75
C PRO A 347 -26.91 -10.10 11.81
N GLU A 348 -26.96 -9.72 13.09
CA GLU A 348 -27.19 -10.63 14.22
C GLU A 348 -28.59 -11.26 14.14
N GLY A 349 -29.62 -10.43 13.96
CA GLY A 349 -31.01 -10.90 13.84
C GLY A 349 -31.23 -11.82 12.64
N ARG A 350 -30.66 -11.46 11.49
CA ARG A 350 -30.72 -12.31 10.30
C ARG A 350 -30.03 -13.65 10.50
N SER A 351 -28.89 -13.66 11.20
CA SER A 351 -28.16 -14.90 11.49
C SER A 351 -28.96 -15.86 12.39
N ILE A 352 -29.73 -15.31 13.32
CA ILE A 352 -30.63 -16.11 14.18
C ILE A 352 -31.70 -16.82 13.34
N VAL A 353 -32.34 -16.11 12.42
CA VAL A 353 -33.34 -16.66 11.51
C VAL A 353 -32.75 -17.76 10.62
N VAL A 354 -31.56 -17.52 10.08
CA VAL A 354 -30.82 -18.47 9.23
C VAL A 354 -30.47 -19.73 10.02
N LEU A 355 -29.98 -19.60 11.24
CA LEU A 355 -29.62 -20.75 12.09
C LEU A 355 -30.83 -21.58 12.44
N ALA A 356 -31.97 -20.96 12.77
CA ALA A 356 -33.22 -21.64 13.05
C ALA A 356 -33.70 -22.44 11.83
N LYS A 357 -33.59 -21.86 10.64
CA LYS A 357 -33.93 -22.53 9.39
C LYS A 357 -33.02 -23.74 9.11
N GLN A 358 -31.73 -23.59 9.30
CA GLN A 358 -30.76 -24.66 9.04
C GLN A 358 -30.91 -25.84 10.00
N ARG A 359 -31.13 -25.57 11.30
CA ARG A 359 -31.17 -26.61 12.32
C ARG A 359 -32.52 -27.30 12.43
N PHE A 360 -33.62 -26.55 12.30
CA PHE A 360 -34.97 -27.04 12.58
C PHE A 360 -35.91 -26.87 11.40
N ASN A 361 -35.40 -26.45 10.23
CA ASN A 361 -36.21 -26.21 9.03
C ASN A 361 -37.35 -25.22 9.25
N LEU A 362 -37.16 -24.25 10.14
CA LEU A 362 -38.14 -23.22 10.43
C LEU A 362 -38.08 -22.14 9.35
N ARG A 363 -39.10 -22.07 8.50
CA ARG A 363 -39.19 -21.08 7.44
C ARG A 363 -39.67 -19.72 7.97
N GLU A 364 -39.30 -18.65 7.27
CA GLU A 364 -39.86 -17.34 7.56
C GLU A 364 -41.36 -17.36 7.50
N ARG A 365 -41.98 -16.75 8.49
CA ARG A 365 -43.44 -16.64 8.60
C ARG A 365 -43.87 -15.27 8.09
N ASP A 366 -45.08 -15.23 7.47
CA ASP A 366 -45.69 -13.97 7.09
C ASP A 366 -46.16 -13.23 8.36
N VAL A 367 -45.45 -12.18 8.70
CA VAL A 367 -45.70 -11.39 9.90
C VAL A 367 -47.05 -10.67 9.85
N GLN A 368 -47.48 -10.23 8.67
CA GLN A 368 -48.76 -9.56 8.50
C GLN A 368 -49.95 -10.49 8.77
N SER A 369 -49.84 -11.74 8.40
CA SER A 369 -50.89 -12.76 8.65
C SER A 369 -51.01 -13.12 10.12
N LEU A 370 -49.95 -12.89 10.94
CA LEU A 370 -49.94 -13.22 12.37
C LEU A 370 -50.41 -12.07 13.26
N GLN A 371 -50.69 -10.88 12.71
CA GLN A 371 -51.06 -9.69 13.47
C GLN A 371 -50.06 -9.37 14.59
N ALA A 372 -48.79 -9.51 14.30
CA ALA A 372 -47.71 -9.32 15.26
C ALA A 372 -47.34 -7.84 15.42
N THR A 373 -46.98 -7.45 16.65
CA THR A 373 -46.40 -6.15 16.96
C THR A 373 -44.94 -6.34 17.32
N PHE A 374 -44.03 -5.70 16.56
CA PHE A 374 -42.62 -5.77 16.85
C PHE A 374 -42.19 -4.73 17.87
N VAL A 375 -41.28 -5.13 18.75
CA VAL A 375 -40.62 -4.24 19.72
C VAL A 375 -39.20 -3.99 19.26
N PRO A 376 -38.86 -2.78 18.78
CA PRO A 376 -37.53 -2.51 18.31
C PRO A 376 -36.54 -2.40 19.48
N PHE A 377 -35.28 -2.70 19.19
CA PHE A 377 -34.18 -2.53 20.15
C PHE A 377 -33.98 -1.06 20.48
N THR A 378 -33.84 -0.75 21.77
CA THR A 378 -33.42 0.58 22.23
C THR A 378 -32.24 0.45 23.17
N ALA A 379 -31.38 1.47 23.20
CA ALA A 379 -30.23 1.51 24.11
C ALA A 379 -30.65 1.55 25.60
N GLN A 380 -31.86 2.00 25.88
CA GLN A 380 -32.42 2.07 27.22
C GLN A 380 -32.94 0.72 27.69
N THR A 381 -33.72 0.03 26.85
CA THR A 381 -34.28 -1.28 27.18
C THR A 381 -33.31 -2.42 26.96
N ARG A 382 -32.40 -2.32 26.00
CA ARG A 382 -31.42 -3.34 25.58
C ARG A 382 -32.04 -4.69 25.24
N MET A 383 -33.26 -4.66 24.75
CA MET A 383 -33.98 -5.84 24.29
C MET A 383 -34.89 -5.49 23.12
N SER A 384 -35.17 -6.48 22.32
CA SER A 384 -36.14 -6.43 21.21
C SER A 384 -37.02 -7.66 21.24
N GLY A 385 -38.09 -7.68 20.48
CA GLY A 385 -38.95 -8.85 20.44
C GLY A 385 -40.23 -8.66 19.66
N ILE A 386 -41.19 -9.49 19.98
CA ILE A 386 -42.46 -9.58 19.30
C ILE A 386 -43.58 -9.87 20.29
N ASN A 387 -44.73 -9.23 20.07
CA ASN A 387 -46.01 -9.60 20.70
C ASN A 387 -46.92 -10.21 19.63
N VAL A 388 -47.23 -11.48 19.76
CA VAL A 388 -48.03 -12.20 18.79
C VAL A 388 -48.95 -13.22 19.49
N GLN A 389 -50.26 -13.22 19.20
CA GLN A 389 -51.23 -14.21 19.72
C GLN A 389 -51.14 -14.42 21.25
N ASN A 390 -51.10 -13.35 22.03
CA ASN A 390 -50.90 -13.36 23.49
C ASN A 390 -49.54 -13.87 23.97
N ARG A 391 -48.58 -14.03 23.07
CA ARG A 391 -47.21 -14.37 23.41
C ARG A 391 -46.38 -13.09 23.44
N MET A 392 -45.60 -12.91 24.50
CA MET A 392 -44.64 -11.79 24.63
C MET A 392 -43.22 -12.36 24.64
N ILE A 393 -42.57 -12.34 23.50
CA ILE A 393 -41.20 -12.88 23.34
C ILE A 393 -40.21 -11.72 23.33
N ARG A 394 -39.17 -11.82 24.14
CA ARG A 394 -38.09 -10.83 24.23
C ARG A 394 -36.75 -11.54 24.12
N LYS A 395 -35.82 -10.92 23.38
CA LYS A 395 -34.40 -11.27 23.35
C LYS A 395 -33.58 -10.06 23.69
N GLY A 396 -32.47 -10.23 24.36
CA GLY A 396 -31.59 -9.12 24.71
C GLY A 396 -30.44 -9.50 25.63
N SER A 397 -29.81 -8.47 26.18
CA SER A 397 -28.73 -8.64 27.13
C SER A 397 -29.19 -9.38 28.40
N VAL A 398 -28.27 -10.05 29.04
CA VAL A 398 -28.53 -10.82 30.27
C VAL A 398 -29.25 -9.96 31.32
N ASP A 399 -28.73 -8.77 31.61
CA ASP A 399 -29.29 -7.90 32.64
C ASP A 399 -30.69 -7.39 32.27
N ALA A 400 -30.92 -7.06 31.02
CA ALA A 400 -32.22 -6.57 30.54
C ALA A 400 -33.29 -7.64 30.62
N ILE A 401 -32.98 -8.86 30.20
CA ILE A 401 -33.95 -9.99 30.26
C ILE A 401 -34.15 -10.46 31.70
N ARG A 402 -33.11 -10.45 32.54
CA ARG A 402 -33.27 -10.76 33.98
C ARG A 402 -34.26 -9.80 34.63
N ARG A 403 -34.14 -8.52 34.42
CA ARG A 403 -35.07 -7.52 34.93
C ARG A 403 -36.48 -7.70 34.37
N HIS A 404 -36.59 -8.00 33.09
CA HIS A 404 -37.86 -8.23 32.43
C HIS A 404 -38.61 -9.46 33.02
N VAL A 405 -37.90 -10.56 33.21
CA VAL A 405 -38.45 -11.79 33.80
C VAL A 405 -38.88 -11.57 35.25
N GLU A 406 -38.07 -10.94 36.04
CA GLU A 406 -38.38 -10.62 37.44
C GLU A 406 -39.57 -9.64 37.57
N ALA A 407 -39.65 -8.63 36.68
CA ALA A 407 -40.76 -7.69 36.63
C ALA A 407 -42.10 -8.36 36.27
N ASN A 408 -42.07 -9.50 35.57
CA ASN A 408 -43.25 -10.30 35.22
C ASN A 408 -43.50 -11.43 36.19
N GLY A 409 -42.84 -11.44 37.35
CA GLY A 409 -43.07 -12.43 38.41
C GLY A 409 -42.36 -13.76 38.24
N GLY A 410 -41.43 -13.89 37.27
CA GLY A 410 -40.63 -15.09 37.05
C GLY A 410 -39.28 -15.05 37.78
N GLN A 411 -38.58 -16.18 37.77
CA GLN A 411 -37.26 -16.32 38.29
C GLN A 411 -36.29 -16.64 37.16
N PHE A 412 -35.08 -16.10 37.26
CA PHE A 412 -33.98 -16.38 36.33
C PHE A 412 -33.26 -17.66 36.82
N PRO A 413 -33.29 -18.79 36.06
CA PRO A 413 -32.71 -20.04 36.52
C PRO A 413 -31.19 -19.96 36.71
N ALA A 414 -30.68 -20.52 37.79
CA ALA A 414 -29.26 -20.57 38.07
C ALA A 414 -28.43 -21.35 37.02
N GLN A 415 -29.06 -22.39 36.41
CA GLN A 415 -28.43 -23.18 35.35
C GLN A 415 -28.19 -22.36 34.06
N VAL A 416 -28.98 -21.31 33.83
CA VAL A 416 -28.78 -20.40 32.69
C VAL A 416 -27.47 -19.59 32.89
N ASP A 417 -27.14 -19.24 34.11
CA ASP A 417 -25.84 -18.56 34.39
C ASP A 417 -24.64 -19.43 34.00
N THR A 418 -24.75 -20.76 34.17
CA THR A 418 -23.72 -21.69 33.70
C THR A 418 -23.60 -21.70 32.17
N LEU A 419 -24.73 -21.63 31.44
CA LEU A 419 -24.73 -21.52 29.98
C LEU A 419 -24.11 -20.22 29.52
N LEU A 420 -24.38 -19.11 30.22
CA LEU A 420 -23.82 -17.79 29.92
C LEU A 420 -22.31 -17.78 30.09
N GLU A 421 -21.79 -18.36 31.16
CA GLU A 421 -20.34 -18.52 31.40
C GLU A 421 -19.70 -19.37 30.31
N GLY A 422 -20.33 -20.46 29.90
CA GLY A 422 -19.86 -21.32 28.82
C GLY A 422 -19.71 -20.58 27.49
N VAL A 423 -20.67 -19.75 27.14
CA VAL A 423 -20.62 -18.91 25.94
C VAL A 423 -19.48 -17.89 26.03
N ALA A 424 -19.35 -17.22 27.17
CA ALA A 424 -18.28 -16.24 27.39
C ALA A 424 -16.88 -16.86 27.31
N ARG A 425 -16.68 -18.08 27.83
CA ARG A 425 -15.40 -18.79 27.76
C ARG A 425 -14.97 -19.14 26.34
N THR A 426 -15.91 -19.37 25.43
CA THR A 426 -15.61 -19.67 24.02
C THR A 426 -15.43 -18.43 23.17
N GLY A 427 -15.49 -17.24 23.77
CA GLY A 427 -15.36 -15.97 23.05
C GLY A 427 -16.64 -15.46 22.43
N GLY A 428 -17.78 -16.07 22.75
CA GLY A 428 -19.09 -15.67 22.28
C GLY A 428 -19.75 -14.60 23.13
N THR A 429 -20.78 -13.96 22.57
CA THR A 429 -21.68 -13.07 23.29
C THR A 429 -23.02 -13.76 23.47
N PRO A 430 -23.54 -13.88 24.71
CA PRO A 430 -24.84 -14.48 24.93
C PRO A 430 -25.98 -13.47 24.75
N LEU A 431 -27.06 -13.90 24.08
CA LEU A 431 -28.38 -13.25 24.14
C LEU A 431 -29.34 -14.19 24.87
N VAL A 432 -30.13 -13.63 25.76
CA VAL A 432 -31.14 -14.40 26.48
C VAL A 432 -32.51 -14.24 25.82
N VAL A 433 -33.26 -15.32 25.68
CA VAL A 433 -34.61 -15.33 25.13
C VAL A 433 -35.60 -15.70 26.25
N ALA A 434 -36.63 -14.88 26.39
CA ALA A 434 -37.69 -15.10 27.35
C ALA A 434 -39.07 -14.98 26.70
N GLU A 435 -40.02 -15.80 27.12
CA GLU A 435 -41.42 -15.70 26.77
C GLU A 435 -42.21 -15.43 28.05
N GLY A 436 -42.80 -14.22 28.14
CA GLY A 436 -43.45 -13.80 29.37
C GLY A 436 -42.48 -13.74 30.54
N ALA A 437 -42.76 -14.49 31.61
CA ALA A 437 -41.94 -14.60 32.79
C ALA A 437 -40.95 -15.77 32.77
N GLN A 438 -40.94 -16.57 31.71
CA GLN A 438 -40.12 -17.78 31.59
C GLN A 438 -38.88 -17.52 30.69
N VAL A 439 -37.69 -17.83 31.17
CA VAL A 439 -36.48 -17.88 30.38
C VAL A 439 -36.46 -19.15 29.54
N LEU A 440 -36.39 -19.01 28.21
CA LEU A 440 -36.35 -20.15 27.28
C LEU A 440 -34.92 -20.66 27.05
N GLY A 441 -33.95 -19.80 27.11
CA GLY A 441 -32.58 -20.19 26.90
C GLY A 441 -31.67 -19.06 26.41
N VAL A 442 -30.54 -19.44 25.86
CA VAL A 442 -29.47 -18.54 25.41
C VAL A 442 -29.17 -18.79 23.93
N ILE A 443 -29.01 -17.71 23.18
CA ILE A 443 -28.43 -17.73 21.83
C ILE A 443 -26.96 -17.39 21.95
N ALA A 444 -26.07 -18.27 21.51
CA ALA A 444 -24.65 -18.00 21.43
C ALA A 444 -24.34 -17.27 20.13
N LEU A 445 -23.91 -16.03 20.23
CA LEU A 445 -23.41 -15.24 19.11
C LEU A 445 -21.90 -15.30 19.10
N LYS A 446 -21.31 -15.56 17.97
CA LYS A 446 -19.87 -15.63 17.80
C LYS A 446 -19.42 -14.74 16.65
N ASP A 447 -18.38 -13.99 16.88
CA ASP A 447 -17.69 -13.27 15.84
C ASP A 447 -16.77 -14.25 15.09
N ILE A 448 -17.01 -14.40 13.80
CA ILE A 448 -16.35 -15.43 12.99
C ILE A 448 -14.99 -14.93 12.53
N VAL A 449 -13.97 -15.75 12.73
CA VAL A 449 -12.63 -15.51 12.18
C VAL A 449 -12.70 -15.61 10.65
N LYS A 450 -12.09 -14.63 9.96
CA LYS A 450 -12.08 -14.58 8.49
C LYS A 450 -11.42 -15.83 7.90
N GLY A 451 -12.02 -16.36 6.84
CA GLY A 451 -11.43 -17.45 6.08
C GLY A 451 -10.09 -17.05 5.45
N GLY A 452 -9.11 -17.95 5.52
CA GLY A 452 -7.76 -17.70 4.96
C GLY A 452 -6.85 -16.83 5.81
N ILE A 453 -7.31 -16.27 6.93
CA ILE A 453 -6.48 -15.40 7.78
C ILE A 453 -5.34 -16.16 8.44
N LYS A 454 -5.58 -17.40 8.84
CA LYS A 454 -4.57 -18.25 9.48
C LYS A 454 -3.38 -18.54 8.56
N GLU A 455 -3.64 -18.80 7.29
CA GLU A 455 -2.64 -19.01 6.26
C GLU A 455 -1.82 -17.74 6.02
N ARG A 456 -2.46 -16.59 6.00
CA ARG A 456 -1.79 -15.28 5.88
C ARG A 456 -0.85 -15.02 7.06
N PHE A 457 -1.27 -15.32 8.27
CA PHE A 457 -0.42 -15.16 9.45
C PHE A 457 0.75 -16.14 9.43
N THR A 458 0.56 -17.35 8.93
CA THR A 458 1.64 -18.31 8.73
C THR A 458 2.68 -17.77 7.73
N GLN A 459 2.26 -17.18 6.63
CA GLN A 459 3.14 -16.54 5.65
C GLN A 459 3.92 -15.37 6.26
N LEU A 460 3.25 -14.52 7.03
CA LEU A 460 3.88 -13.40 7.72
C LEU A 460 4.93 -13.88 8.73
N ARG A 461 4.65 -14.97 9.44
CA ARG A 461 5.59 -15.57 10.40
C ARG A 461 6.83 -16.08 9.68
N LYS A 462 6.70 -16.69 8.49
CA LYS A 462 7.83 -17.12 7.66
C LYS A 462 8.70 -15.95 7.21
N MET A 463 8.11 -14.77 7.06
CA MET A 463 8.82 -13.54 6.72
C MET A 463 9.50 -12.87 7.93
N GLY A 464 9.33 -13.44 9.12
CA GLY A 464 9.87 -12.86 10.37
C GLY A 464 9.00 -11.78 10.98
N ILE A 465 7.75 -11.64 10.55
CA ILE A 465 6.81 -10.64 11.07
C ILE A 465 5.96 -11.26 12.17
N LYS A 466 5.95 -10.60 13.33
CA LYS A 466 5.12 -10.97 14.48
C LYS A 466 3.74 -10.31 14.35
N THR A 467 2.68 -11.10 14.50
CA THR A 467 1.31 -10.58 14.52
C THR A 467 0.77 -10.54 15.94
N VAL A 468 0.18 -9.41 16.31
CA VAL A 468 -0.39 -9.19 17.65
C VAL A 468 -1.84 -8.73 17.48
N MET A 469 -2.76 -9.50 18.06
CA MET A 469 -4.17 -9.15 18.07
C MET A 469 -4.46 -8.18 19.22
N ILE A 470 -5.16 -7.08 18.90
CA ILE A 470 -5.60 -6.10 19.90
C ILE A 470 -7.10 -6.24 20.07
N THR A 471 -7.57 -6.37 21.28
CA THR A 471 -9.00 -6.51 21.59
C THR A 471 -9.36 -5.90 22.94
N GLY A 472 -10.59 -5.40 23.04
CA GLY A 472 -11.16 -5.00 24.32
C GLY A 472 -11.72 -6.15 25.16
N ASP A 473 -11.75 -7.38 24.61
CA ASP A 473 -12.25 -8.57 25.29
C ASP A 473 -11.38 -8.94 26.49
N ASN A 474 -11.97 -9.74 27.40
CA ASN A 474 -11.20 -10.28 28.51
C ASN A 474 -10.14 -11.30 28.03
N ARG A 475 -9.20 -11.62 28.89
CA ARG A 475 -8.05 -12.45 28.52
C ARG A 475 -8.44 -13.84 28.02
N LEU A 476 -9.44 -14.48 28.60
CA LEU A 476 -9.86 -15.83 28.22
C LEU A 476 -10.47 -15.84 26.81
N THR A 477 -11.35 -14.89 26.52
CA THR A 477 -11.96 -14.71 25.22
C THR A 477 -10.91 -14.38 24.15
N ALA A 478 -10.01 -13.44 24.46
CA ALA A 478 -8.93 -13.05 23.57
C ALA A 478 -7.99 -14.22 23.27
N ALA A 479 -7.64 -15.02 24.26
CA ALA A 479 -6.77 -16.19 24.08
C ALA A 479 -7.43 -17.25 23.16
N ALA A 480 -8.72 -17.49 23.30
CA ALA A 480 -9.45 -18.44 22.46
C ALA A 480 -9.47 -18.01 20.99
N ILE A 481 -9.75 -16.74 20.72
CA ILE A 481 -9.79 -16.18 19.35
C ILE A 481 -8.38 -16.12 18.76
N ALA A 482 -7.38 -15.71 19.54
CA ALA A 482 -6.00 -15.68 19.09
C ALA A 482 -5.50 -17.06 18.67
N ALA A 483 -5.81 -18.10 19.41
CA ALA A 483 -5.47 -19.48 19.07
C ALA A 483 -6.17 -19.94 17.78
N GLU A 484 -7.46 -19.63 17.62
CA GLU A 484 -8.22 -19.97 16.42
C GLU A 484 -7.69 -19.24 15.17
N ALA A 485 -7.37 -17.97 15.31
CA ALA A 485 -6.85 -17.15 14.21
C ALA A 485 -5.38 -17.44 13.86
N GLY A 486 -4.61 -17.98 14.81
CA GLY A 486 -3.21 -18.29 14.60
C GLY A 486 -2.27 -17.08 14.72
N VAL A 487 -2.66 -16.04 15.47
CA VAL A 487 -1.77 -14.90 15.76
C VAL A 487 -0.70 -15.29 16.77
N ASP A 488 0.42 -14.58 16.75
CA ASP A 488 1.57 -14.90 17.62
C ASP A 488 1.36 -14.47 19.07
N ASP A 489 0.63 -13.37 19.26
CA ASP A 489 0.37 -12.82 20.59
C ASP A 489 -0.93 -12.00 20.58
N PHE A 490 -1.38 -11.57 21.74
CA PHE A 490 -2.57 -10.72 21.85
C PHE A 490 -2.47 -9.76 23.03
N LEU A 491 -3.16 -8.63 22.92
CA LEU A 491 -3.39 -7.67 23.98
C LEU A 491 -4.89 -7.66 24.29
N SER A 492 -5.26 -8.17 25.47
CA SER A 492 -6.64 -8.18 25.97
C SER A 492 -6.93 -6.92 26.78
N GLU A 493 -8.22 -6.59 26.92
CA GLU A 493 -8.66 -5.42 27.68
C GLU A 493 -7.92 -4.14 27.29
N ALA A 494 -7.69 -3.97 25.97
CA ALA A 494 -6.84 -2.92 25.43
C ALA A 494 -7.47 -1.54 25.62
N THR A 495 -6.68 -0.64 26.22
CA THR A 495 -6.97 0.78 26.30
C THR A 495 -6.08 1.53 25.29
N PRO A 496 -6.38 2.79 24.93
CA PRO A 496 -5.47 3.58 24.09
C PRO A 496 -4.08 3.69 24.69
N GLU A 497 -3.97 3.82 26.02
CA GLU A 497 -2.69 3.89 26.73
C GLU A 497 -1.92 2.57 26.65
N ALA A 498 -2.61 1.44 26.75
CA ALA A 498 -2.01 0.11 26.64
C ALA A 498 -1.46 -0.15 25.25
N LYS A 499 -2.19 0.25 24.20
CA LYS A 499 -1.72 0.18 22.81
C LYS A 499 -0.43 1.00 22.62
N LEU A 500 -0.43 2.23 23.09
CA LEU A 500 0.73 3.12 22.98
C LEU A 500 1.94 2.55 23.72
N ALA A 501 1.75 2.03 24.93
CA ALA A 501 2.80 1.40 25.72
C ALA A 501 3.39 0.17 25.01
N LEU A 502 2.54 -0.64 24.38
CA LEU A 502 2.98 -1.83 23.63
C LEU A 502 3.83 -1.45 22.42
N ILE A 503 3.44 -0.41 21.67
CA ILE A 503 4.21 0.11 20.54
C ILE A 503 5.60 0.57 20.99
N ARG A 504 5.64 1.36 22.07
CA ARG A 504 6.91 1.86 22.64
C ARG A 504 7.81 0.73 23.12
N GLN A 505 7.23 -0.32 23.68
CA GLN A 505 7.98 -1.50 24.13
C GLN A 505 8.67 -2.19 22.97
N TYR A 506 7.96 -2.44 21.86
CA TYR A 506 8.55 -3.05 20.67
C TYR A 506 9.61 -2.15 20.03
N GLN A 507 9.36 -0.84 19.97
CA GLN A 507 10.33 0.13 19.44
C GLN A 507 11.60 0.20 20.27
N ALA A 508 11.49 0.08 21.61
CA ALA A 508 12.64 0.02 22.51
C ALA A 508 13.51 -1.23 22.27
N GLU A 509 12.90 -2.32 21.79
CA GLU A 509 13.59 -3.54 21.37
C GLU A 509 14.23 -3.42 19.97
N GLY A 510 14.11 -2.27 19.31
CA GLY A 510 14.61 -2.03 17.95
C GLY A 510 13.71 -2.56 16.85
N ARG A 511 12.46 -2.88 17.14
CA ARG A 511 11.49 -3.38 16.16
C ARG A 511 10.65 -2.26 15.57
N LEU A 512 10.32 -2.39 14.27
CA LEU A 512 9.40 -1.48 13.58
C LEU A 512 7.97 -2.02 13.66
N VAL A 513 7.06 -1.16 14.07
CA VAL A 513 5.67 -1.50 14.34
C VAL A 513 4.74 -0.86 13.31
N ALA A 514 3.83 -1.66 12.76
CA ALA A 514 2.75 -1.20 11.91
C ALA A 514 1.40 -1.42 12.59
N MET A 515 0.50 -0.47 12.42
CA MET A 515 -0.88 -0.60 12.93
C MET A 515 -1.88 0.11 12.03
N THR A 516 -3.15 -0.26 12.20
CA THR A 516 -4.30 0.45 11.61
C THR A 516 -5.12 1.11 12.71
N GLY A 517 -5.83 2.16 12.35
CA GLY A 517 -6.77 2.81 13.27
C GLY A 517 -7.74 3.70 12.53
N ASP A 518 -8.92 3.91 13.10
CA ASP A 518 -9.99 4.71 12.51
C ASP A 518 -10.60 5.73 13.47
N GLY A 519 -10.43 5.56 14.77
CA GLY A 519 -11.02 6.42 15.80
C GLY A 519 -10.05 7.46 16.35
N THR A 520 -10.59 8.50 16.97
CA THR A 520 -9.80 9.53 17.66
C THR A 520 -8.93 8.93 18.78
N ASN A 521 -9.41 7.89 19.43
CA ASN A 521 -8.68 7.18 20.48
C ASN A 521 -7.42 6.50 19.97
N ASP A 522 -7.36 6.19 18.68
CA ASP A 522 -6.19 5.56 18.05
C ASP A 522 -5.11 6.58 17.67
N ALA A 523 -5.42 7.88 17.66
CA ALA A 523 -4.50 8.91 17.21
C ALA A 523 -3.13 8.90 17.90
N PRO A 524 -3.02 8.79 19.24
CA PRO A 524 -1.71 8.71 19.88
C PRO A 524 -0.89 7.50 19.46
N ALA A 525 -1.52 6.34 19.33
CA ALA A 525 -0.86 5.11 18.89
C ALA A 525 -0.43 5.20 17.41
N LEU A 526 -1.30 5.74 16.53
CA LEU A 526 -0.98 5.98 15.12
C LEU A 526 0.20 6.94 14.97
N ALA A 527 0.26 7.99 15.76
CA ALA A 527 1.38 8.93 15.73
C ALA A 527 2.71 8.29 16.15
N GLN A 528 2.67 7.31 17.04
CA GLN A 528 3.86 6.61 17.54
C GLN A 528 4.32 5.48 16.63
N ALA A 529 3.42 4.80 15.94
CA ALA A 529 3.76 3.66 15.08
C ALA A 529 4.64 4.07 13.89
N ASP A 530 5.53 3.19 13.48
CA ASP A 530 6.42 3.43 12.33
C ASP A 530 5.65 3.43 11.00
N VAL A 531 4.67 2.55 10.89
CA VAL A 531 3.69 2.53 9.80
C VAL A 531 2.30 2.61 10.41
N ALA A 532 1.63 3.71 10.17
CA ALA A 532 0.33 3.99 10.74
C ALA A 532 -0.68 4.23 9.62
N VAL A 533 -1.55 3.25 9.40
CA VAL A 533 -2.56 3.32 8.34
C VAL A 533 -3.89 3.76 8.94
N ALA A 534 -4.29 4.99 8.64
CA ALA A 534 -5.61 5.49 9.01
C ALA A 534 -6.64 5.08 7.95
N MET A 535 -7.85 4.77 8.39
CA MET A 535 -8.97 4.48 7.49
C MET A 535 -9.54 5.80 6.93
N ASN A 536 -9.88 5.83 5.65
CA ASN A 536 -10.52 7.00 5.05
C ASN A 536 -11.88 7.32 5.71
N SER A 537 -12.58 6.29 6.15
CA SER A 537 -13.83 6.43 6.91
C SER A 537 -13.62 6.88 8.36
N GLY A 538 -12.40 6.91 8.83
CA GLY A 538 -12.07 7.25 10.20
C GLY A 538 -12.17 8.74 10.51
N THR A 539 -11.91 9.08 11.77
CA THR A 539 -11.93 10.46 12.24
C THR A 539 -10.79 11.28 11.62
N GLN A 540 -10.96 12.59 11.57
CA GLN A 540 -9.91 13.48 11.07
C GLN A 540 -8.64 13.38 11.91
N ALA A 541 -8.78 13.24 13.23
CA ALA A 541 -7.64 13.06 14.13
C ALA A 541 -6.81 11.81 13.78
N ALA A 542 -7.46 10.69 13.47
CA ALA A 542 -6.77 9.47 13.04
C ALA A 542 -6.05 9.67 11.71
N LYS A 543 -6.68 10.30 10.72
CA LYS A 543 -6.07 10.58 9.42
C LYS A 543 -4.84 11.49 9.52
N GLU A 544 -4.88 12.49 10.40
CA GLU A 544 -3.76 13.41 10.62
C GLU A 544 -2.61 12.75 11.39
N ALA A 545 -2.91 11.85 12.30
CA ALA A 545 -1.91 11.14 13.08
C ALA A 545 -1.19 10.04 12.27
N GLY A 546 -1.88 9.41 11.32
CA GLY A 546 -1.31 8.36 10.47
C GLY A 546 -0.36 8.90 9.41
N ASN A 547 0.52 8.05 8.92
CA ASN A 547 1.42 8.37 7.80
C ASN A 547 1.02 7.68 6.48
N MET A 548 -0.05 6.93 6.52
CA MET A 548 -0.74 6.36 5.35
C MET A 548 -2.24 6.45 5.55
N VAL A 549 -2.99 6.48 4.46
CA VAL A 549 -4.45 6.39 4.50
C VAL A 549 -4.93 5.33 3.55
N ASP A 550 -5.75 4.42 4.06
CA ASP A 550 -6.43 3.39 3.28
C ASP A 550 -7.76 3.95 2.77
N LEU A 551 -7.84 4.17 1.46
CA LEU A 551 -9.04 4.71 0.82
C LEU A 551 -10.22 3.75 0.84
N ASP A 552 -9.97 2.45 0.85
CA ASP A 552 -11.00 1.41 0.90
C ASP A 552 -11.56 1.19 2.30
N SER A 553 -10.94 1.77 3.30
CA SER A 553 -11.29 1.56 4.72
C SER A 553 -11.36 0.08 5.10
N ASN A 554 -10.47 -0.73 4.53
CA ASN A 554 -10.38 -2.16 4.80
C ASN A 554 -9.23 -2.44 5.76
N PRO A 555 -9.49 -2.82 7.02
CA PRO A 555 -8.45 -3.05 8.01
C PRO A 555 -7.42 -4.12 7.64
N THR A 556 -7.77 -5.06 6.75
CA THR A 556 -6.82 -6.08 6.27
C THR A 556 -5.79 -5.54 5.28
N LYS A 557 -5.96 -4.32 4.81
CA LYS A 557 -5.05 -3.65 3.87
C LYS A 557 -3.64 -3.52 4.40
N LEU A 558 -3.45 -3.49 5.73
CA LEU A 558 -2.14 -3.40 6.35
C LEU A 558 -1.20 -4.53 5.90
N ILE A 559 -1.73 -5.74 5.75
CA ILE A 559 -0.97 -6.90 5.26
C ILE A 559 -0.46 -6.64 3.83
N GLU A 560 -1.31 -6.10 2.97
CA GLU A 560 -0.98 -5.76 1.59
C GLU A 560 0.05 -4.62 1.53
N VAL A 561 -0.10 -3.61 2.38
CA VAL A 561 0.85 -2.48 2.49
C VAL A 561 2.27 -2.98 2.81
N VAL A 562 2.38 -3.87 3.79
CA VAL A 562 3.67 -4.47 4.18
C VAL A 562 4.25 -5.30 3.03
N HIS A 563 3.42 -6.06 2.33
CA HIS A 563 3.85 -6.85 1.17
C HIS A 563 4.42 -5.96 0.05
N ILE A 564 3.74 -4.86 -0.28
CA ILE A 564 4.20 -3.89 -1.30
C ILE A 564 5.51 -3.24 -0.89
N GLY A 565 5.64 -2.83 0.38
CA GLY A 565 6.87 -2.25 0.92
C GLY A 565 8.04 -3.23 0.83
N LYS A 566 7.85 -4.48 1.20
CA LYS A 566 8.88 -5.53 1.09
C LYS A 566 9.26 -5.80 -0.37
N GLN A 567 8.31 -5.84 -1.27
CA GLN A 567 8.59 -5.99 -2.71
C GLN A 567 9.44 -4.85 -3.25
N MET A 568 9.19 -3.62 -2.83
CA MET A 568 10.00 -2.46 -3.23
C MET A 568 11.45 -2.59 -2.76
N LEU A 569 11.66 -2.97 -1.51
CA LEU A 569 13.01 -3.18 -0.97
C LEU A 569 13.73 -4.34 -1.67
N MET A 570 13.03 -5.44 -1.95
CA MET A 570 13.59 -6.59 -2.68
C MET A 570 13.95 -6.22 -4.10
N THR A 571 13.15 -5.42 -4.79
CA THR A 571 13.44 -4.94 -6.14
C THR A 571 14.71 -4.10 -6.15
N ARG A 572 14.84 -3.15 -5.23
CA ARG A 572 16.03 -2.32 -5.07
C ARG A 572 17.28 -3.16 -4.82
N GLY A 573 17.21 -4.08 -3.87
CA GLY A 573 18.32 -4.97 -3.54
C GLY A 573 18.72 -5.91 -4.68
N SER A 574 17.75 -6.48 -5.38
CA SER A 574 17.98 -7.39 -6.51
C SER A 574 18.65 -6.68 -7.68
N LEU A 575 18.15 -5.51 -8.05
CA LEU A 575 18.73 -4.72 -9.14
C LEU A 575 20.09 -4.14 -8.79
N THR A 576 20.34 -3.80 -7.53
CA THR A 576 21.67 -3.40 -7.04
C THR A 576 22.66 -4.56 -7.17
N THR A 577 22.27 -5.75 -6.75
CA THR A 577 23.10 -6.97 -6.88
C THR A 577 23.43 -7.26 -8.35
N PHE A 578 22.43 -7.22 -9.21
CA PHE A 578 22.61 -7.38 -10.64
C PHE A 578 23.57 -6.34 -11.22
N SER A 579 23.40 -5.08 -10.85
CA SER A 579 24.24 -3.97 -11.33
C SER A 579 25.71 -4.17 -10.98
N ILE A 580 26.01 -4.53 -9.73
CA ILE A 580 27.38 -4.77 -9.28
C ILE A 580 27.98 -5.96 -10.02
N ALA A 581 27.27 -7.06 -10.13
CA ALA A 581 27.74 -8.27 -10.85
C ALA A 581 27.95 -7.98 -12.34
N ASN A 582 27.06 -7.24 -12.95
CA ASN A 582 27.14 -6.80 -14.34
C ASN A 582 28.38 -5.93 -14.61
N ASP A 583 28.71 -5.02 -13.69
CA ASP A 583 29.90 -4.17 -13.82
C ASP A 583 31.19 -5.01 -13.80
N VAL A 584 31.27 -6.01 -12.93
CA VAL A 584 32.44 -6.91 -12.87
C VAL A 584 32.63 -7.64 -14.21
N ALA A 585 31.56 -8.13 -14.81
CA ALA A 585 31.64 -8.83 -16.11
C ALA A 585 32.13 -7.91 -17.24
N LYS A 586 31.76 -6.65 -17.23
CA LYS A 586 32.20 -5.65 -18.22
C LYS A 586 33.72 -5.40 -18.18
N TYR A 587 34.36 -5.59 -17.04
CA TYR A 587 35.81 -5.44 -16.93
C TYR A 587 36.57 -6.39 -17.86
N PHE A 588 36.05 -7.60 -18.06
CA PHE A 588 36.64 -8.59 -18.97
C PHE A 588 36.56 -8.20 -20.46
N ALA A 589 35.66 -7.26 -20.79
CA ALA A 589 35.58 -6.70 -22.14
C ALA A 589 36.48 -5.46 -22.30
N ILE A 590 36.39 -4.51 -21.38
CA ILE A 590 37.00 -3.18 -21.55
C ILE A 590 38.48 -3.15 -21.16
N ILE A 591 38.88 -3.78 -20.06
CA ILE A 591 40.27 -3.67 -19.58
C ILE A 591 41.26 -4.27 -20.58
N PRO A 592 41.08 -5.51 -21.13
CA PRO A 592 41.94 -5.99 -22.17
C PRO A 592 42.02 -5.09 -23.41
N ALA A 593 40.83 -4.60 -23.85
CA ALA A 593 40.74 -3.72 -25.02
C ALA A 593 41.45 -2.37 -24.84
N ALA A 594 41.34 -1.79 -23.63
CA ALA A 594 41.92 -0.49 -23.34
C ALA A 594 43.45 -0.53 -23.19
N PHE A 595 44.01 -1.63 -22.63
CA PHE A 595 45.40 -1.70 -22.17
C PHE A 595 46.22 -2.84 -22.79
N ALA A 596 45.65 -3.67 -23.67
CA ALA A 596 46.39 -4.80 -24.27
C ALA A 596 47.61 -4.34 -25.11
N ALA A 597 47.56 -3.14 -25.66
CA ALA A 597 48.71 -2.58 -26.40
C ALA A 597 49.87 -2.29 -25.47
N THR A 598 49.63 -1.83 -24.23
CA THR A 598 50.66 -1.55 -23.22
C THR A 598 51.09 -2.82 -22.48
N TYR A 599 50.11 -3.66 -22.14
CA TYR A 599 50.30 -4.90 -21.38
C TYR A 599 49.68 -6.06 -22.14
N PRO A 600 50.40 -6.70 -23.08
CA PRO A 600 49.85 -7.81 -23.89
C PRO A 600 49.35 -9.00 -23.04
N GLN A 601 49.86 -9.15 -21.82
CA GLN A 601 49.43 -10.21 -20.88
C GLN A 601 47.95 -10.08 -20.49
N LEU A 602 47.38 -8.88 -20.56
CA LEU A 602 45.94 -8.64 -20.26
C LEU A 602 45.02 -9.33 -21.28
N ASN A 603 45.53 -9.72 -22.44
CA ASN A 603 44.73 -10.51 -23.41
C ASN A 603 44.25 -11.83 -22.83
N ALA A 604 44.89 -12.37 -21.81
CA ALA A 604 44.40 -13.54 -21.08
C ALA A 604 43.03 -13.29 -20.43
N LEU A 605 42.66 -12.03 -20.13
CA LEU A 605 41.38 -11.65 -19.58
C LEU A 605 40.28 -11.51 -20.65
N ASN A 606 40.64 -11.55 -21.95
CA ASN A 606 39.67 -11.51 -23.05
C ASN A 606 38.96 -12.87 -23.20
N VAL A 607 38.22 -13.28 -22.19
CA VAL A 607 37.54 -14.57 -22.11
C VAL A 607 36.45 -14.71 -23.18
N MET A 608 35.85 -13.61 -23.58
CA MET A 608 34.79 -13.56 -24.59
C MET A 608 35.30 -13.67 -26.02
N HIS A 609 36.62 -13.58 -26.25
CA HIS A 609 37.25 -13.57 -27.58
C HIS A 609 36.59 -12.56 -28.53
N LEU A 610 36.55 -11.30 -28.09
CA LEU A 610 35.98 -10.22 -28.87
C LEU A 610 36.84 -9.88 -30.09
N HIS A 611 36.22 -9.42 -31.16
CA HIS A 611 36.84 -9.27 -32.49
C HIS A 611 38.05 -8.32 -32.48
N SER A 612 37.89 -7.13 -31.87
CA SER A 612 38.95 -6.10 -31.81
C SER A 612 38.78 -5.27 -30.57
N PRO A 613 39.82 -4.48 -30.16
CA PRO A 613 39.68 -3.54 -29.05
C PRO A 613 38.53 -2.53 -29.26
N ALA A 614 38.41 -2.00 -30.49
CA ALA A 614 37.31 -1.07 -30.81
C ALA A 614 35.93 -1.72 -30.69
N SER A 615 35.77 -2.94 -31.23
CA SER A 615 34.50 -3.64 -31.13
C SER A 615 34.19 -4.05 -29.70
N ALA A 616 35.19 -4.43 -28.91
CA ALA A 616 35.01 -4.78 -27.50
C ALA A 616 34.49 -3.59 -26.68
N ILE A 617 35.09 -2.43 -26.83
CA ILE A 617 34.70 -1.21 -26.12
C ILE A 617 33.30 -0.76 -26.54
N LEU A 618 33.03 -0.74 -27.84
CA LEU A 618 31.73 -0.35 -28.38
C LEU A 618 30.64 -1.33 -27.92
N SER A 619 30.89 -2.63 -27.98
CA SER A 619 29.95 -3.68 -27.53
C SER A 619 29.62 -3.52 -26.04
N ALA A 620 30.62 -3.24 -25.21
CA ALA A 620 30.42 -3.02 -23.78
C ALA A 620 29.57 -1.77 -23.50
N VAL A 621 29.81 -0.68 -24.21
CA VAL A 621 29.04 0.56 -24.08
C VAL A 621 27.61 0.35 -24.56
N ILE A 622 27.40 -0.33 -25.67
CA ILE A 622 26.06 -0.66 -26.18
C ILE A 622 25.30 -1.52 -25.18
N PHE A 623 25.95 -2.56 -24.65
CA PHE A 623 25.34 -3.41 -23.65
C PHE A 623 24.98 -2.63 -22.38
N ASN A 624 25.84 -1.73 -21.93
CA ASN A 624 25.60 -0.89 -20.77
C ASN A 624 24.35 -0.02 -20.93
N ALA A 625 24.08 0.47 -22.14
CA ALA A 625 22.86 1.21 -22.44
C ALA A 625 21.63 0.31 -22.52
N LEU A 626 21.73 -0.80 -23.25
CA LEU A 626 20.59 -1.71 -23.48
C LEU A 626 20.10 -2.41 -22.22
N ILE A 627 21.00 -2.76 -21.30
CA ILE A 627 20.60 -3.44 -20.05
C ILE A 627 19.65 -2.59 -19.20
N ILE A 628 19.78 -1.28 -19.25
CA ILE A 628 18.85 -0.35 -18.57
C ILE A 628 17.44 -0.55 -19.12
N VAL A 629 17.28 -0.58 -20.43
CA VAL A 629 15.98 -0.80 -21.10
C VAL A 629 15.38 -2.16 -20.73
N PHE A 630 16.18 -3.22 -20.78
CA PHE A 630 15.70 -4.57 -20.48
C PHE A 630 15.29 -4.74 -19.02
N LEU A 631 15.84 -3.96 -18.11
CA LEU A 631 15.49 -3.99 -16.69
C LEU A 631 14.33 -3.04 -16.32
N ILE A 632 13.88 -2.17 -17.20
CA ILE A 632 12.74 -1.27 -16.95
C ILE A 632 11.49 -2.03 -16.49
N PRO A 633 11.03 -3.10 -17.18
CA PRO A 633 9.86 -3.84 -16.72
C PRO A 633 10.01 -4.38 -15.29
N LEU A 634 11.19 -4.89 -14.96
CA LEU A 634 11.47 -5.41 -13.63
C LEU A 634 11.49 -4.30 -12.57
N ALA A 635 12.05 -3.15 -12.91
CA ALA A 635 12.08 -1.99 -12.01
C ALA A 635 10.67 -1.44 -11.73
N LEU A 636 9.81 -1.38 -12.74
CA LEU A 636 8.46 -0.83 -12.63
C LEU A 636 7.46 -1.82 -12.04
N LYS A 637 7.51 -3.07 -12.42
CA LYS A 637 6.62 -4.12 -11.92
C LYS A 637 7.04 -4.63 -10.54
N GLY A 638 8.33 -4.60 -10.25
CA GLY A 638 8.92 -5.21 -9.08
C GLY A 638 9.29 -6.68 -9.29
N VAL A 639 10.28 -7.13 -8.53
CA VAL A 639 10.70 -8.54 -8.55
C VAL A 639 9.63 -9.42 -7.90
N SER A 640 9.58 -10.69 -8.30
CA SER A 640 8.69 -11.66 -7.67
C SER A 640 9.06 -11.81 -6.19
N TYR A 641 8.10 -11.52 -5.33
CA TYR A 641 8.25 -11.62 -3.89
C TYR A 641 7.65 -12.93 -3.39
N LYS A 642 8.44 -13.73 -2.68
CA LYS A 642 7.99 -14.95 -2.01
C LYS A 642 8.10 -14.75 -0.50
N PRO A 643 7.14 -15.24 0.30
CA PRO A 643 7.18 -15.14 1.77
C PRO A 643 8.23 -16.11 2.34
N LEU A 644 9.49 -15.67 2.33
CA LEU A 644 10.64 -16.41 2.84
C LEU A 644 11.32 -15.59 3.95
N ALA A 645 12.07 -16.27 4.81
CA ALA A 645 12.94 -15.60 5.79
C ALA A 645 13.98 -14.71 5.08
N ALA A 646 14.41 -13.63 5.72
CA ALA A 646 15.37 -12.67 5.16
C ALA A 646 16.64 -13.35 4.62
N ALA A 647 17.19 -14.34 5.35
CA ALA A 647 18.37 -15.08 4.91
C ALA A 647 18.11 -15.91 3.65
N ALA A 648 16.94 -16.52 3.52
CA ALA A 648 16.56 -17.30 2.34
C ALA A 648 16.35 -16.39 1.12
N MET A 649 15.75 -15.21 1.31
CA MET A 649 15.58 -14.20 0.26
C MET A 649 16.91 -13.66 -0.24
N LEU A 650 17.83 -13.35 0.68
CA LEU A 650 19.17 -12.91 0.33
C LEU A 650 19.90 -13.96 -0.51
N ARG A 651 19.85 -15.23 -0.10
CA ARG A 651 20.45 -16.35 -0.83
C ARG A 651 19.85 -16.49 -2.23
N ARG A 652 18.54 -16.44 -2.34
CA ARG A 652 17.82 -16.49 -3.62
C ARG A 652 18.24 -15.35 -4.55
N ASN A 653 18.29 -14.13 -4.03
CA ASN A 653 18.69 -12.95 -4.81
C ASN A 653 20.14 -13.04 -5.28
N LEU A 654 21.05 -13.50 -4.43
CA LEU A 654 22.44 -13.72 -4.82
C LEU A 654 22.58 -14.77 -5.93
N TRP A 655 21.81 -15.85 -5.90
CA TRP A 655 21.82 -16.85 -6.97
C TRP A 655 21.20 -16.33 -8.27
N ILE A 656 20.04 -15.71 -8.22
CA ILE A 656 19.33 -15.30 -9.43
C ILE A 656 19.99 -14.05 -10.04
N TYR A 657 20.16 -13.00 -9.27
CA TYR A 657 20.61 -11.70 -9.77
C TYR A 657 22.12 -11.56 -9.78
N GLY A 658 22.81 -12.14 -8.82
CA GLY A 658 24.27 -12.14 -8.78
C GLY A 658 24.86 -13.01 -9.89
N LEU A 659 24.45 -14.26 -9.96
CA LEU A 659 24.91 -15.18 -11.02
C LEU A 659 24.41 -14.74 -12.40
N GLY A 660 23.14 -14.34 -12.51
CA GLY A 660 22.57 -13.80 -13.74
C GLY A 660 23.29 -12.53 -14.20
N GLY A 661 23.60 -11.63 -13.27
CA GLY A 661 24.36 -10.43 -13.54
C GLY A 661 25.79 -10.69 -14.01
N LEU A 662 26.42 -11.78 -13.57
CA LEU A 662 27.73 -12.21 -14.07
C LEU A 662 27.64 -12.84 -15.46
N VAL A 663 26.64 -13.67 -15.72
CA VAL A 663 26.52 -14.45 -16.95
C VAL A 663 25.95 -13.64 -18.12
N VAL A 664 24.89 -12.85 -17.88
CA VAL A 664 24.19 -12.10 -18.93
C VAL A 664 25.11 -11.15 -19.72
N PRO A 665 26.03 -10.39 -19.11
CA PRO A 665 26.94 -9.53 -19.86
C PRO A 665 27.88 -10.31 -20.79
N PHE A 666 28.39 -11.46 -20.38
CA PHE A 666 29.24 -12.27 -21.23
C PHE A 666 28.51 -12.68 -22.51
N ILE A 667 27.28 -13.12 -22.39
CA ILE A 667 26.44 -13.50 -23.54
C ILE A 667 26.04 -12.24 -24.35
N GLY A 668 25.58 -11.20 -23.70
CA GLY A 668 25.07 -9.99 -24.35
C GLY A 668 26.17 -9.22 -25.09
N ILE A 669 27.31 -9.01 -24.48
CA ILE A 669 28.45 -8.30 -25.09
C ILE A 669 28.97 -9.11 -26.28
N LYS A 670 29.09 -10.43 -26.15
CA LYS A 670 29.53 -11.30 -27.25
C LYS A 670 28.57 -11.26 -28.44
N LEU A 671 27.26 -11.31 -28.20
CA LEU A 671 26.25 -11.21 -29.24
C LEU A 671 26.32 -9.85 -29.97
N ILE A 672 26.49 -8.75 -29.23
CA ILE A 672 26.62 -7.42 -29.81
C ILE A 672 27.90 -7.33 -30.65
N ASP A 673 29.00 -7.86 -30.16
CA ASP A 673 30.27 -7.93 -30.90
C ASP A 673 30.11 -8.70 -32.23
N LEU A 674 29.43 -9.84 -32.20
CA LEU A 674 29.15 -10.63 -33.40
C LEU A 674 28.29 -9.88 -34.40
N LEU A 675 27.25 -9.15 -33.92
CA LEU A 675 26.41 -8.34 -34.78
C LEU A 675 27.17 -7.16 -35.41
N LEU A 676 28.02 -6.48 -34.65
CA LEU A 676 28.85 -5.39 -35.16
C LEU A 676 29.82 -5.88 -36.22
N THR A 677 30.41 -7.05 -36.02
CA THR A 677 31.32 -7.71 -36.97
C THR A 677 30.56 -8.14 -38.24
N LEU A 678 29.39 -8.74 -38.09
CA LEU A 678 28.55 -9.21 -39.20
C LEU A 678 28.12 -8.06 -40.13
N PHE A 679 27.75 -6.91 -39.57
CA PHE A 679 27.33 -5.74 -40.34
C PHE A 679 28.49 -4.85 -40.78
N GLY A 680 29.74 -5.24 -40.48
CA GLY A 680 30.91 -4.47 -40.88
C GLY A 680 31.06 -3.10 -40.25
N LEU A 681 30.45 -2.90 -39.08
CA LEU A 681 30.47 -1.62 -38.38
C LEU A 681 31.76 -1.38 -37.59
N VAL A 682 32.58 -2.40 -37.43
CA VAL A 682 33.86 -2.31 -36.69
C VAL A 682 34.95 -3.10 -37.44
#